data_1d5806353b7becaf9db111456f25e27b
#
_entry.id   1d5806353b7becaf9db111456f25e27b
#
_cell.length_a   1.000
_cell.length_b   1.000
_cell.length_c   1.000
_cell.angle_alpha   90.00
_cell.angle_beta   90.00
_cell.angle_gamma   90.00
#
_symmetry.space_group_name_H-M   'P 1'
#
loop_
_entity.id
_entity.type
_entity.pdbx_description
1 polymer ?
#
loop_
_entity_poly.entity_id
_entity_poly.type
_entity_poly.pdbx_seq_one_letter_code
_entity_poly.pdbx_strand_id
1 'polypeptide(L)'
;MPTPQFPRKAAVSSVWLPICLIASFSPIAAHAQTTLELPVEATQAEDPAASQGTALELGETAISASADASREGLVPEYEGGQVARGGRVGILGNKDYMETPFTSTSYTNQLIQDQQARSVADILQNDPSVRIARGFGNFQELYVMRGFPLYSDDIAYNGLYGLLPRQYVASEFIERVEVFRGANAFLNGAAPGGTGIGGAINILPKRAPNEPLTRLTVGAENNGFGTVAADVARRFGEDDRFGVRINAAKRGGETSVDDQDRNLDMFALGLDYQGDRLRLSADVGHQYHFIDTPQPSVTPVGGIPSAPNARDNYGQSWTYSKEKQTFGTFRAEYDLTDSLTTWAAAGMRKGEEKNVLANPSSTPSGVTSASRFDNYREETVTTGEVGMRFNLQTGPVSHEWVVSGSMYDTKDKNAWAGNFSNPIVGDLYGSNNAAQPENVLFNGSMSDPEITGRTHTQSLAIADTLGFFDDQLLVTLGARRQGLDVTEYNYISGDRTSQYKRYETTPVAGIVYQLNGQFSVYANYIEGLTKGDTAGATTTLPDGSTAPVLNSGESLAPYVAKQTEVGIKYDSGNLGGSLAVFQTEKPVGIVENQVFKDGGEQRNRGIELSVFGQPAQGVRLLGGVTLLDAELTKTQNGQDDGNEPIGVPKTQANIGGEWDVPGLNGVTLTSRVIYTASQYANNANSLEIPSWTRLDLGARYGFKVDERDVTLRARVDNVTGRDYWASTGGYPGSNYLVLGAPRTFSVSASVDF
;
A
#
# COMPACT_ATOMS: atom_id res chain seq x y z
N MET A 1 27.40 48.57 26.81
CA MET A 1 26.43 47.63 27.36
C MET A 1 26.71 46.28 26.70
N PRO A 2 27.00 45.24 27.45
CA PRO A 2 27.54 44.01 26.88
C PRO A 2 26.45 43.12 26.30
N THR A 3 26.76 42.51 25.18
CA THR A 3 26.03 41.46 24.48
C THR A 3 25.99 40.14 25.29
N PRO A 4 24.86 39.44 25.39
CA PRO A 4 24.85 38.10 26.01
C PRO A 4 25.35 37.05 25.03
N GLN A 5 26.37 36.32 25.46
CA GLN A 5 26.83 35.08 24.83
C GLN A 5 25.84 33.96 25.11
N PHE A 6 25.38 33.27 24.08
CA PHE A 6 24.67 32.01 24.20
C PHE A 6 25.68 30.85 24.36
N PRO A 7 25.40 29.84 25.19
CA PRO A 7 26.32 28.72 25.39
C PRO A 7 26.29 27.76 24.23
N ARG A 8 27.48 27.26 23.87
CA ARG A 8 27.74 26.22 22.87
C ARG A 8 26.98 24.94 23.23
N LYS A 9 26.39 24.33 22.21
CA LYS A 9 25.79 22.98 22.26
C LYS A 9 26.81 22.00 22.83
N ALA A 10 26.43 21.34 23.93
CA ALA A 10 27.15 20.17 24.44
C ALA A 10 26.81 18.98 23.52
N ALA A 11 27.86 18.34 23.00
CA ALA A 11 27.75 17.09 22.30
C ALA A 11 27.22 16.02 23.27
N VAL A 12 26.03 15.50 22.99
CA VAL A 12 25.49 14.35 23.70
C VAL A 12 26.13 13.11 23.06
N SER A 13 27.17 12.60 23.72
CA SER A 13 27.72 11.28 23.43
C SER A 13 26.65 10.23 23.75
N SER A 14 26.18 9.52 22.74
CA SER A 14 25.33 8.35 22.85
C SER A 14 26.09 7.24 23.54
N VAL A 15 25.78 7.02 24.80
CA VAL A 15 26.24 5.84 25.55
C VAL A 15 25.39 4.66 25.13
N TRP A 16 26.01 3.71 24.45
CA TRP A 16 25.47 2.40 24.17
C TRP A 16 25.42 1.58 25.45
N LEU A 17 24.23 1.29 25.99
CA LEU A 17 24.03 0.26 26.99
C LEU A 17 23.57 -1.01 26.25
N PRO A 18 24.33 -2.12 26.33
CA PRO A 18 23.83 -3.41 25.87
C PRO A 18 22.86 -3.95 26.94
N ILE A 19 21.59 -4.12 26.59
CA ILE A 19 20.68 -4.90 27.42
C ILE A 19 20.96 -6.38 27.17
N CYS A 20 21.80 -6.98 27.99
CA CYS A 20 21.90 -8.43 28.13
C CYS A 20 20.74 -8.92 29.00
N LEU A 21 19.68 -9.42 28.39
CA LEU A 21 18.72 -10.26 29.09
C LEU A 21 19.22 -11.71 29.05
N ILE A 22 19.93 -12.10 30.10
CA ILE A 22 20.26 -13.50 30.38
C ILE A 22 19.07 -14.09 31.13
N ALA A 23 18.21 -14.83 30.42
CA ALA A 23 17.24 -15.72 31.04
C ALA A 23 17.88 -17.08 31.20
N SER A 24 18.37 -17.36 32.40
CA SER A 24 18.84 -18.68 32.81
C SER A 24 17.62 -19.58 33.08
N PHE A 25 17.37 -20.55 32.21
CA PHE A 25 16.53 -21.69 32.53
C PHE A 25 17.39 -22.93 32.72
N SER A 26 17.36 -23.46 33.95
CA SER A 26 17.96 -24.75 34.31
C SER A 26 17.10 -25.91 33.80
N PRO A 27 17.68 -26.99 33.29
CA PRO A 27 16.93 -28.16 32.85
C PRO A 27 16.54 -29.05 34.03
N ILE A 28 15.26 -29.41 34.10
CA ILE A 28 14.78 -30.51 34.95
C ILE A 28 14.87 -31.79 34.12
N ALA A 29 15.74 -32.68 34.53
CA ALA A 29 15.83 -34.02 33.97
C ALA A 29 14.74 -34.90 34.58
N ALA A 30 14.01 -35.62 33.77
CA ALA A 30 13.21 -36.76 34.19
C ALA A 30 13.51 -37.95 33.30
N HIS A 31 14.06 -38.97 33.91
CA HIS A 31 14.32 -40.29 33.35
C HIS A 31 13.03 -41.10 33.25
N ALA A 32 12.82 -41.78 32.13
CA ALA A 32 12.22 -43.11 32.15
C ALA A 32 12.62 -43.87 30.86
N GLN A 33 13.38 -44.93 31.10
CA GLN A 33 13.65 -46.00 30.12
C GLN A 33 12.44 -46.93 30.02
N THR A 34 12.15 -47.41 28.81
CA THR A 34 11.84 -48.83 28.64
C THR A 34 12.01 -49.22 27.16
N THR A 35 12.89 -50.15 26.96
CA THR A 35 13.16 -50.92 25.73
C THR A 35 12.08 -51.94 25.43
N LEU A 36 11.82 -52.20 24.16
CA LEU A 36 11.47 -53.55 23.65
C LEU A 36 11.81 -53.66 22.15
N GLU A 37 12.46 -54.80 21.83
CA GLU A 37 13.11 -55.20 20.57
C GLU A 37 12.15 -55.82 19.56
N LEU A 38 12.40 -55.56 18.29
CA LEU A 38 12.64 -56.36 17.07
C LEU A 38 11.70 -57.58 16.73
N PRO A 39 11.62 -58.12 15.48
CA PRO A 39 12.64 -58.26 14.43
C PRO A 39 12.20 -57.94 12.97
N VAL A 40 13.11 -57.48 12.15
CA VAL A 40 13.91 -58.03 11.04
C VAL A 40 13.22 -59.00 10.03
N GLU A 41 13.19 -58.63 8.75
CA GLU A 41 13.90 -59.38 7.72
C GLU A 41 13.96 -58.60 6.36
N ALA A 42 15.10 -58.72 5.75
CA ALA A 42 15.64 -58.10 4.57
C ALA A 42 15.22 -58.76 3.27
N THR A 43 15.33 -58.02 2.16
CA THR A 43 16.14 -58.53 1.03
C THR A 43 16.48 -57.42 0.03
N GLN A 44 17.70 -57.49 -0.43
CA GLN A 44 18.49 -56.68 -1.34
C GLN A 44 17.95 -56.55 -2.76
N ALA A 45 18.26 -55.43 -3.43
CA ALA A 45 18.97 -55.45 -4.71
C ALA A 45 19.62 -54.05 -4.96
N GLU A 46 20.92 -54.11 -5.15
CA GLU A 46 21.77 -53.02 -5.63
C GLU A 46 21.53 -52.73 -7.11
N ASP A 47 21.60 -51.46 -7.52
CA ASP A 47 22.47 -51.04 -8.62
C ASP A 47 22.79 -49.54 -8.59
N PRO A 48 23.99 -49.10 -9.01
CA PRO A 48 24.58 -47.83 -8.63
C PRO A 48 24.55 -46.78 -9.75
N ALA A 49 24.78 -45.56 -9.32
CA ALA A 49 25.23 -44.40 -10.08
C ALA A 49 24.18 -43.46 -10.65
N ALA A 50 23.98 -42.36 -9.90
CA ALA A 50 24.17 -41.04 -10.44
C ALA A 50 24.11 -40.04 -9.27
N SER A 51 25.25 -39.49 -8.91
CA SER A 51 25.34 -38.32 -8.03
C SER A 51 24.73 -37.10 -8.75
N GLN A 52 23.46 -36.86 -8.53
CA GLN A 52 22.85 -35.57 -8.83
C GLN A 52 22.90 -34.76 -7.55
N GLY A 53 23.62 -33.63 -7.61
CA GLY A 53 23.65 -32.66 -6.55
C GLY A 53 22.23 -32.17 -6.27
N THR A 54 21.73 -32.48 -5.10
CA THR A 54 20.50 -31.93 -4.57
C THR A 54 20.69 -30.44 -4.46
N ALA A 55 19.97 -29.69 -5.30
CA ALA A 55 19.69 -28.28 -4.99
C ALA A 55 19.13 -28.25 -3.57
N LEU A 56 19.65 -27.35 -2.72
CA LEU A 56 19.07 -27.10 -1.41
C LEU A 56 17.69 -26.52 -1.67
N GLU A 57 16.65 -27.33 -1.62
CA GLU A 57 15.29 -26.84 -1.43
C GLU A 57 15.28 -26.24 -0.03
N LEU A 58 15.23 -24.90 0.06
CA LEU A 58 14.82 -24.24 1.28
C LEU A 58 13.40 -24.72 1.52
N GLY A 59 13.21 -25.53 2.58
CA GLY A 59 11.92 -26.10 2.88
C GLY A 59 10.83 -25.04 2.84
N GLU A 60 9.78 -25.29 2.07
CA GLU A 60 8.58 -24.48 2.09
C GLU A 60 8.12 -24.36 3.53
N THR A 61 8.27 -23.18 4.12
CA THR A 61 7.65 -22.89 5.41
C THR A 61 6.16 -22.73 5.10
N ALA A 62 5.44 -23.84 5.14
CA ALA A 62 3.99 -23.81 4.96
C ALA A 62 3.38 -23.00 6.09
N ILE A 63 3.10 -21.72 5.81
CA ILE A 63 2.39 -20.84 6.73
C ILE A 63 0.92 -21.21 6.63
N SER A 64 0.46 -22.07 7.53
CA SER A 64 -0.95 -22.46 7.60
C SER A 64 -1.80 -21.53 8.48
N ALA A 65 -1.22 -20.42 8.97
CA ALA A 65 -1.92 -19.49 9.85
C ALA A 65 -2.85 -18.57 9.05
N SER A 66 -4.15 -18.63 9.36
CA SER A 66 -5.16 -17.77 8.74
C SER A 66 -5.01 -16.32 9.24
N ALA A 67 -4.61 -15.41 8.37
CA ALA A 67 -4.58 -13.96 8.66
C ALA A 67 -5.94 -13.28 8.45
N ASP A 68 -6.90 -13.98 7.91
CA ASP A 68 -8.20 -13.45 7.49
C ASP A 68 -9.39 -14.30 7.95
N ALA A 69 -10.61 -13.96 7.50
CA ALA A 69 -11.83 -14.69 7.75
C ALA A 69 -12.02 -15.85 6.77
N SER A 70 -11.01 -16.67 6.57
CA SER A 70 -11.10 -17.84 5.71
C SER A 70 -10.83 -19.12 6.50
N ARG A 71 -11.74 -20.08 6.41
CA ARG A 71 -11.56 -21.41 6.95
C ARG A 71 -10.34 -22.13 6.38
N GLU A 72 -10.00 -21.81 5.14
CA GLU A 72 -8.91 -22.44 4.39
C GLU A 72 -7.55 -21.78 4.65
N GLY A 73 -7.55 -20.66 5.36
CA GLY A 73 -6.35 -19.93 5.72
C GLY A 73 -5.83 -19.02 4.60
N LEU A 74 -4.55 -18.70 4.67
CA LEU A 74 -3.87 -17.87 3.69
C LEU A 74 -3.75 -18.61 2.36
N VAL A 75 -4.08 -17.95 1.25
CA VAL A 75 -3.93 -18.54 -0.09
C VAL A 75 -2.47 -18.92 -0.33
N PRO A 76 -2.17 -20.15 -0.80
CA PRO A 76 -0.79 -20.61 -0.97
C PRO A 76 -0.02 -19.76 -1.97
N GLU A 77 1.28 -19.75 -1.82
CA GLU A 77 2.18 -19.10 -2.76
C GLU A 77 2.14 -19.78 -4.13
N TYR A 78 2.32 -18.98 -5.17
CA TYR A 78 2.51 -19.47 -6.52
C TYR A 78 3.97 -19.92 -6.71
N GLU A 79 4.22 -20.81 -7.64
CA GLU A 79 5.55 -21.31 -7.97
C GLU A 79 6.55 -20.17 -8.17
N GLY A 80 7.68 -20.21 -7.46
CA GLY A 80 8.67 -19.15 -7.39
C GLY A 80 8.52 -18.20 -6.20
N GLY A 81 7.45 -18.31 -5.39
CA GLY A 81 7.31 -17.65 -4.09
C GLY A 81 7.09 -16.13 -4.11
N GLN A 82 7.06 -15.48 -5.28
CA GLN A 82 6.97 -14.00 -5.37
C GLN A 82 5.56 -13.46 -5.19
N VAL A 83 4.56 -14.24 -5.59
CA VAL A 83 3.13 -13.90 -5.44
C VAL A 83 2.36 -15.12 -4.93
N ALA A 84 1.15 -14.91 -4.42
CA ALA A 84 0.23 -16.00 -4.07
C ALA A 84 -0.71 -16.33 -5.25
N ARG A 85 -1.29 -17.54 -5.22
CA ARG A 85 -2.29 -18.02 -6.21
C ARG A 85 -3.60 -17.23 -6.20
N GLY A 86 -3.73 -16.24 -5.33
CA GLY A 86 -4.90 -15.41 -5.19
C GLY A 86 -4.81 -14.57 -3.93
N GLY A 87 -5.95 -14.14 -3.43
CA GLY A 87 -6.01 -13.31 -2.23
C GLY A 87 -7.44 -12.97 -1.86
N ARG A 88 -7.58 -12.03 -0.93
CA ARG A 88 -8.87 -11.60 -0.44
C ARG A 88 -9.60 -10.72 -1.46
N VAL A 89 -10.76 -11.13 -1.90
CA VAL A 89 -11.66 -10.39 -2.77
C VAL A 89 -12.75 -9.71 -1.92
N GLY A 90 -12.33 -8.79 -1.05
CA GLY A 90 -13.22 -8.10 -0.12
C GLY A 90 -14.08 -9.06 0.71
N ILE A 91 -15.40 -8.83 0.74
CA ILE A 91 -16.35 -9.67 1.49
C ILE A 91 -16.53 -11.08 0.91
N LEU A 92 -16.16 -11.30 -0.36
CA LEU A 92 -16.24 -12.63 -0.98
C LEU A 92 -15.19 -13.61 -0.42
N GLY A 93 -14.22 -13.12 0.40
CA GLY A 93 -13.19 -13.92 1.02
C GLY A 93 -12.02 -14.24 0.11
N ASN A 94 -11.22 -15.23 0.50
CA ASN A 94 -10.08 -15.70 -0.27
C ASN A 94 -10.54 -16.46 -1.50
N LYS A 95 -9.98 -16.10 -2.66
CA LYS A 95 -10.26 -16.73 -3.94
C LYS A 95 -8.96 -16.99 -4.70
N ASP A 96 -8.90 -18.13 -5.37
CA ASP A 96 -7.89 -18.35 -6.40
C ASP A 96 -8.08 -17.33 -7.53
N TYR A 97 -6.97 -16.82 -8.10
CA TYR A 97 -7.07 -15.80 -9.14
C TYR A 97 -7.81 -16.30 -10.39
N MET A 98 -7.81 -17.61 -10.67
CA MET A 98 -8.51 -18.24 -11.80
C MET A 98 -10.03 -18.28 -11.64
N GLU A 99 -10.54 -18.20 -10.38
CA GLU A 99 -11.97 -18.35 -10.03
C GLU A 99 -12.68 -17.03 -9.78
N THR A 100 -11.97 -15.90 -9.80
CA THR A 100 -12.57 -14.59 -9.54
C THR A 100 -12.78 -13.79 -10.83
N PRO A 101 -13.91 -13.08 -11.00
CA PRO A 101 -14.13 -12.21 -12.15
C PRO A 101 -13.38 -10.88 -12.04
N PHE A 102 -12.33 -10.79 -11.24
CA PHE A 102 -11.57 -9.58 -10.98
C PHE A 102 -10.07 -9.82 -11.16
N THR A 103 -9.31 -8.74 -11.34
CA THR A 103 -7.85 -8.79 -11.44
C THR A 103 -7.23 -8.37 -10.10
N SER A 104 -6.41 -9.25 -9.54
CA SER A 104 -5.67 -8.99 -8.31
C SER A 104 -4.29 -9.64 -8.36
N THR A 105 -3.36 -9.12 -7.53
CA THR A 105 -2.05 -9.73 -7.31
C THR A 105 -1.74 -9.63 -5.82
N SER A 106 -1.26 -10.72 -5.22
CA SER A 106 -0.91 -10.78 -3.81
C SER A 106 0.59 -11.01 -3.68
N TYR A 107 1.35 -9.95 -3.35
CA TYR A 107 2.81 -9.98 -3.18
C TYR A 107 3.18 -10.56 -1.83
N THR A 108 4.13 -11.49 -1.80
CA THR A 108 4.47 -12.32 -0.63
C THR A 108 5.50 -11.66 0.28
N ASN A 109 5.60 -12.15 1.51
CA ASN A 109 6.67 -11.79 2.43
C ASN A 109 8.06 -12.18 1.90
N GLN A 110 8.18 -13.29 1.15
CA GLN A 110 9.43 -13.67 0.51
C GLN A 110 9.91 -12.59 -0.47
N LEU A 111 9.06 -12.11 -1.36
CA LEU A 111 9.39 -11.00 -2.27
C LEU A 111 9.80 -9.74 -1.50
N ILE A 112 9.06 -9.39 -0.44
CA ILE A 112 9.33 -8.22 0.40
C ILE A 112 10.74 -8.29 0.99
N GLN A 113 11.13 -9.44 1.52
CA GLN A 113 12.46 -9.64 2.10
C GLN A 113 13.55 -9.66 1.04
N ASP A 114 13.34 -10.39 -0.06
CA ASP A 114 14.35 -10.56 -1.11
C ASP A 114 14.64 -9.27 -1.86
N GLN A 115 13.65 -8.41 -2.00
CA GLN A 115 13.82 -7.07 -2.54
C GLN A 115 14.27 -6.03 -1.49
N GLN A 116 14.46 -6.42 -0.23
CA GLN A 116 14.78 -5.50 0.88
C GLN A 116 13.83 -4.29 0.87
N ALA A 117 12.53 -4.54 0.61
CA ALA A 117 11.52 -3.51 0.55
C ALA A 117 11.34 -2.84 1.92
N ARG A 118 11.36 -1.52 1.97
CA ARG A 118 11.28 -0.74 3.23
C ARG A 118 9.86 -0.33 3.58
N SER A 119 9.00 -0.21 2.57
CA SER A 119 7.61 0.22 2.73
C SER A 119 6.68 -0.42 1.70
N VAL A 120 5.40 -0.18 1.85
CA VAL A 120 4.37 -0.59 0.88
C VAL A 120 4.67 -0.02 -0.51
N ALA A 121 5.16 1.23 -0.62
CA ALA A 121 5.51 1.83 -1.91
C ALA A 121 6.62 1.07 -2.64
N ASP A 122 7.63 0.54 -1.94
CA ASP A 122 8.68 -0.24 -2.56
C ASP A 122 8.15 -1.56 -3.15
N ILE A 123 7.18 -2.19 -2.47
CA ILE A 123 6.53 -3.42 -2.94
C ILE A 123 5.68 -3.15 -4.17
N LEU A 124 4.91 -2.08 -4.15
CA LEU A 124 4.00 -1.71 -5.25
C LEU A 124 4.72 -1.28 -6.54
N GLN A 125 6.04 -1.00 -6.49
CA GLN A 125 6.83 -0.82 -7.70
C GLN A 125 6.92 -2.06 -8.59
N ASN A 126 6.47 -3.22 -8.12
CA ASN A 126 6.34 -4.43 -8.94
C ASN A 126 5.02 -4.49 -9.72
N ASP A 127 4.05 -3.63 -9.41
CA ASP A 127 2.75 -3.62 -10.05
C ASP A 127 2.69 -2.61 -11.20
N PRO A 128 2.44 -3.05 -12.46
CA PRO A 128 2.42 -2.14 -13.61
C PRO A 128 1.20 -1.23 -13.64
N SER A 129 0.14 -1.52 -12.87
CA SER A 129 -1.04 -0.67 -12.79
C SER A 129 -0.92 0.45 -11.75
N VAL A 130 0.13 0.39 -10.91
CA VAL A 130 0.34 1.32 -9.79
C VAL A 130 1.50 2.26 -10.07
N ARG A 131 1.25 3.56 -10.00
CA ARG A 131 2.26 4.60 -9.97
C ARG A 131 2.42 5.11 -8.54
N ILE A 132 3.64 5.19 -8.06
CA ILE A 132 3.94 5.81 -6.78
C ILE A 132 3.86 7.33 -6.96
N ALA A 133 3.02 7.95 -6.17
CA ALA A 133 2.94 9.38 -5.98
C ALA A 133 3.37 9.74 -4.56
N ARG A 134 3.40 11.02 -4.24
CA ARG A 134 3.73 11.51 -2.91
C ARG A 134 2.74 12.59 -2.51
N GLY A 135 2.51 12.73 -1.21
CA GLY A 135 1.75 13.83 -0.66
C GLY A 135 2.54 15.14 -0.68
N PHE A 136 1.88 16.22 -0.29
CA PHE A 136 2.52 17.50 -0.08
C PHE A 136 3.66 17.36 0.95
N GLY A 137 4.84 17.84 0.64
CA GLY A 137 6.03 17.66 1.47
C GLY A 137 6.85 16.42 1.16
N ASN A 138 6.41 15.56 0.24
CA ASN A 138 7.12 14.41 -0.30
C ASN A 138 7.42 13.27 0.72
N PHE A 139 6.80 13.26 1.88
CA PHE A 139 7.00 12.21 2.90
C PHE A 139 5.82 11.23 2.99
N GLN A 140 4.61 11.62 2.57
CA GLN A 140 3.45 10.74 2.53
C GLN A 140 3.46 9.88 1.26
N GLU A 141 3.30 8.57 1.41
CA GLU A 141 3.13 7.66 0.29
C GLU A 141 1.70 7.72 -0.23
N LEU A 142 1.54 8.05 -1.49
CA LEU A 142 0.29 8.04 -2.23
C LEU A 142 0.48 7.24 -3.51
N TYR A 143 -0.61 6.76 -4.06
CA TYR A 143 -0.59 5.92 -5.24
C TYR A 143 -1.58 6.43 -6.28
N VAL A 144 -1.32 6.12 -7.55
CA VAL A 144 -2.28 6.29 -8.64
C VAL A 144 -2.43 4.94 -9.31
N MET A 145 -3.65 4.44 -9.34
CA MET A 145 -3.99 3.13 -9.90
C MET A 145 -5.03 3.31 -11.00
N ARG A 146 -4.74 2.78 -12.20
CA ARG A 146 -5.58 2.95 -13.40
C ARG A 146 -5.94 4.42 -13.68
N GLY A 147 -5.04 5.36 -13.32
CA GLY A 147 -5.23 6.80 -13.50
C GLY A 147 -6.09 7.50 -12.44
N PHE A 148 -6.47 6.81 -11.36
CA PHE A 148 -7.17 7.40 -10.22
C PHE A 148 -6.31 7.35 -8.96
N PRO A 149 -6.37 8.39 -8.11
CA PRO A 149 -5.61 8.41 -6.86
C PRO A 149 -6.13 7.37 -5.87
N LEU A 150 -5.20 6.83 -5.08
CA LEU A 150 -5.45 6.01 -3.91
C LEU A 150 -4.60 6.56 -2.75
N TYR A 151 -5.25 7.08 -1.72
CA TYR A 151 -4.57 7.64 -0.56
C TYR A 151 -4.10 6.54 0.39
N SER A 152 -3.03 6.81 1.12
CA SER A 152 -2.55 5.89 2.16
C SER A 152 -3.58 5.64 3.26
N ASP A 153 -4.50 6.58 3.50
CA ASP A 153 -5.62 6.44 4.44
C ASP A 153 -6.63 5.36 4.00
N ASP A 154 -6.66 5.06 2.70
CA ASP A 154 -7.59 4.12 2.06
C ASP A 154 -6.97 2.73 1.84
N ILE A 155 -5.82 2.45 2.45
CA ILE A 155 -5.26 1.10 2.51
C ILE A 155 -5.94 0.33 3.65
N ALA A 156 -6.42 -0.89 3.34
CA ALA A 156 -7.02 -1.77 4.33
C ALA A 156 -5.96 -2.61 5.05
N TYR A 157 -6.19 -2.92 6.31
CA TYR A 157 -5.44 -3.87 7.11
C TYR A 157 -6.37 -5.04 7.48
N ASN A 158 -6.10 -6.20 6.92
CA ASN A 158 -6.94 -7.40 7.06
C ASN A 158 -8.43 -7.12 6.82
N GLY A 159 -8.73 -6.31 5.78
CA GLY A 159 -10.07 -5.91 5.36
C GLY A 159 -10.67 -4.70 6.09
N LEU A 160 -10.00 -4.13 7.09
CA LEU A 160 -10.47 -2.95 7.83
C LEU A 160 -9.70 -1.69 7.39
N TYR A 161 -10.41 -0.62 7.06
CA TYR A 161 -9.81 0.65 6.66
C TYR A 161 -9.28 1.46 7.85
N GLY A 162 -8.29 2.33 7.57
CA GLY A 162 -7.83 3.42 8.43
C GLY A 162 -6.97 2.99 9.63
N LEU A 163 -6.49 1.75 9.69
CA LEU A 163 -5.72 1.23 10.83
C LEU A 163 -4.21 1.36 10.68
N LEU A 164 -3.70 1.42 9.46
CA LEU A 164 -2.28 1.53 9.19
C LEU A 164 -1.73 2.94 9.45
N PRO A 165 -0.42 3.10 9.70
CA PRO A 165 0.23 4.40 9.70
C PRO A 165 -0.06 5.17 8.41
N ARG A 166 -0.44 6.45 8.54
CA ARG A 166 -1.04 7.21 7.43
C ARG A 166 -0.04 7.64 6.36
N GLN A 167 1.17 8.00 6.75
CA GLN A 167 2.13 8.59 5.81
C GLN A 167 3.11 7.59 5.22
N TYR A 168 3.50 6.59 6.02
CA TYR A 168 4.51 5.61 5.67
C TYR A 168 4.23 4.32 6.43
N VAL A 169 4.20 3.18 5.75
CA VAL A 169 3.96 1.87 6.35
C VAL A 169 5.22 1.01 6.21
N ALA A 170 5.85 0.70 7.35
CA ALA A 170 7.02 -0.18 7.40
C ALA A 170 6.66 -1.61 6.96
N SER A 171 7.59 -2.30 6.32
CA SER A 171 7.32 -3.61 5.69
C SER A 171 7.51 -4.82 6.60
N GLU A 172 8.15 -4.69 7.76
CA GLU A 172 8.62 -5.81 8.57
C GLU A 172 7.51 -6.69 9.14
N PHE A 173 6.32 -6.14 9.38
CA PHE A 173 5.18 -6.89 9.92
C PHE A 173 4.21 -7.42 8.84
N ILE A 174 4.53 -7.19 7.56
CA ILE A 174 3.67 -7.51 6.44
C ILE A 174 3.90 -8.94 5.95
N GLU A 175 2.84 -9.73 5.87
CA GLU A 175 2.83 -11.06 5.25
C GLU A 175 2.50 -10.99 3.77
N ARG A 176 1.45 -10.21 3.41
CA ARG A 176 0.99 -10.02 2.03
C ARG A 176 0.65 -8.57 1.77
N VAL A 177 0.93 -8.12 0.55
CA VAL A 177 0.36 -6.90 -0.02
C VAL A 177 -0.53 -7.31 -1.18
N GLU A 178 -1.83 -7.21 -0.97
CA GLU A 178 -2.83 -7.58 -1.96
C GLU A 178 -3.27 -6.34 -2.71
N VAL A 179 -3.10 -6.35 -4.02
CA VAL A 179 -3.50 -5.28 -4.95
C VAL A 179 -4.70 -5.76 -5.73
N PHE A 180 -5.83 -5.13 -5.53
CA PHE A 180 -7.04 -5.32 -6.30
C PHE A 180 -7.17 -4.19 -7.32
N ARG A 181 -7.32 -4.50 -8.60
CA ARG A 181 -7.39 -3.51 -9.69
C ARG A 181 -8.82 -3.25 -10.10
N GLY A 182 -9.18 -1.97 -10.15
CA GLY A 182 -10.49 -1.50 -10.54
C GLY A 182 -11.40 -1.08 -9.38
N ALA A 183 -12.58 -0.59 -9.74
CA ALA A 183 -13.60 -0.14 -8.82
C ALA A 183 -13.97 -1.23 -7.80
N ASN A 184 -14.17 -0.87 -6.53
CA ASN A 184 -14.30 -1.88 -5.48
C ASN A 184 -15.30 -1.52 -4.36
N ALA A 185 -16.17 -0.54 -4.58
CA ALA A 185 -17.09 -0.07 -3.55
C ALA A 185 -18.09 -1.15 -3.08
N PHE A 186 -18.40 -2.14 -3.91
CA PHE A 186 -19.14 -3.32 -3.47
C PHE A 186 -18.30 -4.21 -2.57
N LEU A 187 -17.06 -4.53 -2.94
CA LEU A 187 -16.22 -5.53 -2.28
C LEU A 187 -15.74 -5.06 -0.90
N ASN A 188 -15.22 -3.84 -0.81
CA ASN A 188 -14.56 -3.31 0.38
C ASN A 188 -15.35 -2.18 1.08
N GLY A 189 -16.41 -1.67 0.45
CA GLY A 189 -17.08 -0.44 0.85
C GLY A 189 -16.43 0.79 0.24
N ALA A 190 -17.10 1.95 0.37
CA ALA A 190 -16.53 3.23 -0.02
C ALA A 190 -15.31 3.52 0.84
N ALA A 191 -14.20 3.84 0.21
CA ALA A 191 -12.96 4.18 0.87
C ALA A 191 -13.14 5.49 1.69
N PRO A 192 -12.75 5.51 2.97
CA PRO A 192 -13.04 6.65 3.88
C PRO A 192 -12.40 7.97 3.47
N GLY A 193 -11.22 7.94 2.87
CA GLY A 193 -10.52 9.10 2.32
C GLY A 193 -11.07 9.58 0.98
N GLY A 194 -12.08 8.88 0.42
CA GLY A 194 -12.76 9.27 -0.82
C GLY A 194 -12.04 8.85 -2.10
N THR A 195 -11.23 7.79 -2.07
CA THR A 195 -10.53 7.22 -3.22
C THR A 195 -10.98 5.78 -3.50
N GLY A 196 -10.18 4.94 -4.15
CA GLY A 196 -10.54 3.53 -4.38
C GLY A 196 -11.35 3.28 -5.66
N ILE A 197 -11.39 4.24 -6.60
CA ILE A 197 -12.03 4.05 -7.93
C ILE A 197 -11.15 3.16 -8.82
N GLY A 198 -9.83 3.42 -8.82
CA GLY A 198 -8.87 2.68 -9.65
C GLY A 198 -8.43 1.34 -9.06
N GLY A 199 -8.66 1.12 -7.77
CA GLY A 199 -8.26 -0.11 -7.09
C GLY A 199 -8.28 0.00 -5.58
N ALA A 200 -7.85 -1.07 -4.91
CA ALA A 200 -7.66 -1.14 -3.47
C ALA A 200 -6.38 -1.90 -3.12
N ILE A 201 -5.83 -1.59 -1.97
CA ILE A 201 -4.70 -2.30 -1.37
C ILE A 201 -5.14 -2.84 -0.02
N ASN A 202 -4.87 -4.12 0.22
CA ASN A 202 -5.08 -4.76 1.52
C ASN A 202 -3.75 -5.33 2.03
N ILE A 203 -3.44 -5.07 3.29
CA ILE A 203 -2.24 -5.58 3.96
C ILE A 203 -2.66 -6.70 4.90
N LEU A 204 -2.04 -7.87 4.74
CA LEU A 204 -2.18 -8.97 5.69
C LEU A 204 -0.98 -9.01 6.64
N PRO A 205 -1.22 -9.10 7.96
CA PRO A 205 -0.14 -9.20 8.94
C PRO A 205 0.46 -10.60 8.98
N LYS A 206 1.69 -10.67 9.44
CA LYS A 206 2.37 -11.93 9.73
C LYS A 206 1.71 -12.66 10.91
N ARG A 207 1.57 -14.00 10.80
CA ARG A 207 1.14 -14.91 11.86
C ARG A 207 2.24 -15.90 12.21
N ALA A 208 2.13 -16.55 13.37
CA ALA A 208 3.09 -17.57 13.76
C ALA A 208 3.00 -18.78 12.82
N PRO A 209 4.08 -19.17 12.14
CA PRO A 209 4.14 -20.41 11.38
C PRO A 209 4.10 -21.62 12.31
N ASN A 210 3.91 -22.81 11.75
CA ASN A 210 3.90 -24.05 12.53
C ASN A 210 5.27 -24.34 13.15
N GLU A 211 6.35 -23.99 12.45
CA GLU A 211 7.70 -24.12 12.97
C GLU A 211 8.12 -22.87 13.73
N PRO A 212 8.88 -23.03 14.85
CA PRO A 212 9.43 -21.90 15.59
C PRO A 212 10.33 -21.04 14.71
N LEU A 213 10.11 -19.73 14.69
CA LEU A 213 10.93 -18.78 13.95
C LEU A 213 11.62 -17.80 14.90
N THR A 214 12.90 -17.60 14.74
CA THR A 214 13.67 -16.48 15.30
C THR A 214 14.59 -15.96 14.22
N ARG A 215 14.23 -14.87 13.59
CA ARG A 215 15.03 -14.21 12.55
C ARG A 215 15.55 -12.89 13.05
N LEU A 216 16.85 -12.66 12.89
CA LEU A 216 17.47 -11.35 13.07
C LEU A 216 18.00 -10.87 11.73
N THR A 217 17.73 -9.60 11.41
CA THR A 217 18.20 -8.95 10.18
C THR A 217 18.97 -7.69 10.54
N VAL A 218 20.14 -7.52 9.96
CA VAL A 218 20.90 -6.27 9.98
C VAL A 218 21.12 -5.80 8.56
N GLY A 219 21.08 -4.49 8.34
CA GLY A 219 21.25 -3.91 7.02
C GLY A 219 21.92 -2.54 7.08
N ALA A 220 22.48 -2.14 5.95
CA ALA A 220 23.04 -0.81 5.77
C ALA A 220 22.80 -0.33 4.34
N GLU A 221 22.62 0.98 4.20
CA GLU A 221 22.59 1.68 2.92
C GLU A 221 23.75 2.69 2.84
N ASN A 222 23.99 3.24 1.65
CA ASN A 222 24.97 4.32 1.53
C ASN A 222 24.59 5.52 2.45
N ASN A 223 25.56 6.37 2.76
CA ASN A 223 25.48 7.49 3.71
C ASN A 223 25.26 7.09 5.19
N GLY A 224 25.37 5.79 5.52
CA GLY A 224 25.31 5.34 6.92
C GLY A 224 23.91 5.08 7.47
N PHE A 225 22.90 4.97 6.62
CA PHE A 225 21.58 4.51 7.03
C PHE A 225 21.60 3.05 7.41
N GLY A 226 21.27 2.75 8.66
CA GLY A 226 21.32 1.40 9.22
C GLY A 226 19.94 0.83 9.56
N THR A 227 19.81 -0.49 9.52
CA THR A 227 18.60 -1.24 9.87
C THR A 227 18.93 -2.39 10.80
N VAL A 228 18.14 -2.57 11.84
CA VAL A 228 18.12 -3.79 12.67
C VAL A 228 16.67 -4.21 12.83
N ALA A 229 16.37 -5.49 12.55
CA ALA A 229 15.01 -6.02 12.69
C ALA A 229 15.04 -7.43 13.31
N ALA A 230 13.96 -7.73 14.04
CA ALA A 230 13.72 -9.04 14.64
C ALA A 230 12.31 -9.53 14.29
N ASP A 231 12.19 -10.81 13.97
CA ASP A 231 10.95 -11.52 13.69
C ASP A 231 10.95 -12.82 14.50
N VAL A 232 10.11 -12.90 15.52
CA VAL A 232 10.07 -14.03 16.45
C VAL A 232 8.66 -14.58 16.51
N ALA A 233 8.52 -15.87 16.25
CA ALA A 233 7.23 -16.54 16.27
C ALA A 233 7.31 -17.89 16.99
N ARG A 234 6.25 -18.19 17.74
CA ARG A 234 6.08 -19.46 18.47
C ARG A 234 4.63 -19.84 18.50
N ARG A 235 4.39 -21.15 18.47
CA ARG A 235 3.07 -21.73 18.73
C ARG A 235 3.11 -22.55 20.01
N PHE A 236 1.99 -22.66 20.71
CA PHE A 236 1.86 -23.39 21.97
C PHE A 236 0.45 -23.95 22.16
N GLY A 237 0.32 -24.77 23.22
CA GLY A 237 -0.91 -25.41 23.63
C GLY A 237 -1.08 -26.77 22.96
N GLU A 238 -2.24 -27.37 23.20
CA GLU A 238 -2.61 -28.63 22.54
C GLU A 238 -2.76 -28.37 21.03
N ASP A 239 -2.14 -29.22 20.22
CA ASP A 239 -2.12 -29.10 18.74
C ASP A 239 -1.58 -27.74 18.22
N ASP A 240 -0.69 -27.08 18.97
CA ASP A 240 -0.10 -25.78 18.62
C ASP A 240 -1.12 -24.69 18.24
N ARG A 241 -2.29 -24.71 18.89
CA ARG A 241 -3.45 -23.86 18.54
C ARG A 241 -3.23 -22.37 18.80
N PHE A 242 -2.32 -21.99 19.72
CA PHE A 242 -2.04 -20.59 20.04
C PHE A 242 -0.76 -20.12 19.35
N GLY A 243 -0.86 -19.08 18.52
CA GLY A 243 0.27 -18.44 17.88
C GLY A 243 0.57 -17.06 18.45
N VAL A 244 1.88 -16.75 18.60
CA VAL A 244 2.37 -15.41 18.92
C VAL A 244 3.48 -15.06 17.94
N ARG A 245 3.41 -13.90 17.31
CA ARG A 245 4.49 -13.37 16.47
C ARG A 245 4.80 -11.93 16.85
N ILE A 246 6.08 -11.64 16.98
CA ILE A 246 6.60 -10.31 17.30
C ILE A 246 7.50 -9.88 16.16
N ASN A 247 7.24 -8.70 15.62
CA ASN A 247 8.09 -8.02 14.66
C ASN A 247 8.53 -6.68 15.28
N ALA A 248 9.83 -6.42 15.26
CA ALA A 248 10.39 -5.16 15.72
C ALA A 248 11.48 -4.71 14.77
N ALA A 249 11.52 -3.41 14.47
CA ALA A 249 12.57 -2.84 13.64
C ALA A 249 12.98 -1.45 14.13
N LYS A 250 14.25 -1.17 13.98
CA LYS A 250 14.84 0.16 14.12
C LYS A 250 15.66 0.48 12.91
N ARG A 251 15.38 1.64 12.31
CA ARG A 251 16.15 2.17 11.18
C ARG A 251 16.59 3.59 11.53
N GLY A 252 17.78 3.99 11.09
CA GLY A 252 18.23 5.36 11.34
C GLY A 252 19.54 5.70 10.68
N GLY A 253 19.73 6.99 10.43
CA GLY A 253 20.90 7.59 9.82
C GLY A 253 20.56 8.45 8.61
N GLU A 254 21.61 8.94 7.93
CA GLU A 254 21.49 9.72 6.71
C GLU A 254 21.08 8.82 5.54
N THR A 255 20.06 9.23 4.78
CA THR A 255 19.56 8.48 3.63
C THR A 255 20.47 8.67 2.41
N SER A 256 20.08 8.12 1.25
CA SER A 256 20.78 8.37 -0.01
C SER A 256 20.60 9.80 -0.55
N VAL A 257 19.77 10.62 0.10
CA VAL A 257 19.64 12.07 -0.13
C VAL A 257 20.51 12.77 0.92
N ASP A 258 21.40 13.62 0.48
CA ASP A 258 22.36 14.31 1.34
C ASP A 258 21.62 15.23 2.35
N ASP A 259 22.12 15.32 3.57
CA ASP A 259 21.51 16.09 4.68
C ASP A 259 20.09 15.66 5.06
N GLN A 260 19.62 14.48 4.63
CA GLN A 260 18.32 13.94 5.04
C GLN A 260 18.49 12.78 6.00
N ASP A 261 18.24 13.01 7.29
CA ASP A 261 18.19 11.94 8.28
C ASP A 261 16.77 11.36 8.40
N ARG A 262 16.71 10.04 8.55
CA ARG A 262 15.46 9.34 8.80
C ARG A 262 15.59 8.40 9.99
N ASN A 263 14.56 8.38 10.85
CA ASN A 263 14.48 7.47 11.98
C ASN A 263 13.12 6.77 11.96
N LEU A 264 13.14 5.44 12.11
CA LEU A 264 11.94 4.63 12.24
C LEU A 264 12.11 3.66 13.42
N ASP A 265 11.14 3.65 14.31
CA ASP A 265 10.95 2.61 15.31
C ASP A 265 9.61 1.94 15.04
N MET A 266 9.59 0.61 14.86
CA MET A 266 8.38 -0.16 14.60
C MET A 266 8.31 -1.36 15.53
N PHE A 267 7.12 -1.63 16.06
CA PHE A 267 6.79 -2.82 16.82
C PHE A 267 5.41 -3.32 16.40
N ALA A 268 5.29 -4.63 16.17
CA ALA A 268 4.01 -5.28 15.93
C ALA A 268 3.96 -6.62 16.69
N LEU A 269 2.84 -6.86 17.36
CA LEU A 269 2.48 -8.11 18.01
C LEU A 269 1.26 -8.68 17.31
N GLY A 270 1.39 -9.89 16.78
CA GLY A 270 0.31 -10.69 16.24
C GLY A 270 0.01 -11.89 17.17
N LEU A 271 -1.25 -12.08 17.48
CA LEU A 271 -1.77 -13.21 18.24
C LEU A 271 -2.79 -13.96 17.39
N ASP A 272 -2.79 -15.28 17.44
CA ASP A 272 -3.80 -16.10 16.81
C ASP A 272 -4.15 -17.33 17.64
N TYR A 273 -5.39 -17.77 17.48
CA TYR A 273 -5.91 -19.05 17.99
C TYR A 273 -6.63 -19.79 16.87
N GLN A 274 -6.27 -21.06 16.68
CA GLN A 274 -6.84 -21.94 15.66
C GLN A 274 -7.45 -23.16 16.34
N GLY A 275 -8.75 -23.13 16.54
CA GLY A 275 -9.54 -24.28 16.98
C GLY A 275 -10.30 -24.89 15.82
N ASP A 276 -11.00 -26.00 16.07
CA ASP A 276 -11.72 -26.76 15.03
C ASP A 276 -12.83 -25.93 14.37
N ARG A 277 -13.49 -25.05 15.12
CA ARG A 277 -14.59 -24.18 14.64
C ARG A 277 -14.38 -22.70 14.94
N LEU A 278 -13.46 -22.36 15.85
CA LEU A 278 -13.22 -20.99 16.29
C LEU A 278 -11.81 -20.59 15.86
N ARG A 279 -11.70 -19.49 15.15
CA ARG A 279 -10.45 -18.82 14.80
C ARG A 279 -10.48 -17.40 15.35
N LEU A 280 -9.44 -17.02 16.06
CA LEU A 280 -9.28 -15.68 16.62
C LEU A 280 -7.96 -15.11 16.15
N SER A 281 -7.93 -13.81 15.92
CA SER A 281 -6.67 -13.08 15.74
C SER A 281 -6.75 -11.70 16.38
N ALA A 282 -5.61 -11.21 16.87
CA ALA A 282 -5.49 -9.87 17.40
C ALA A 282 -4.11 -9.29 17.05
N ASP A 283 -4.07 -8.01 16.76
CA ASP A 283 -2.85 -7.29 16.46
C ASP A 283 -2.74 -6.03 17.29
N VAL A 284 -1.52 -5.69 17.68
CA VAL A 284 -1.16 -4.38 18.20
C VAL A 284 0.09 -3.92 17.47
N GLY A 285 0.03 -2.73 16.87
CA GLY A 285 1.17 -2.14 16.17
C GLY A 285 1.45 -0.72 16.66
N HIS A 286 2.73 -0.38 16.66
CA HIS A 286 3.22 0.97 16.94
C HIS A 286 4.31 1.33 15.96
N GLN A 287 4.24 2.52 15.38
CA GLN A 287 5.27 3.07 14.52
C GLN A 287 5.53 4.53 14.89
N TYR A 288 6.81 4.86 15.03
CA TYR A 288 7.34 6.21 15.07
C TYR A 288 8.19 6.43 13.83
N HIS A 289 7.93 7.48 13.06
CA HIS A 289 8.68 7.84 11.87
C HIS A 289 9.03 9.32 11.92
N PHE A 290 10.31 9.63 11.71
CA PHE A 290 10.82 10.98 11.70
C PHE A 290 11.75 11.17 10.50
N ILE A 291 11.57 12.26 9.78
CA ILE A 291 12.45 12.69 8.70
C ILE A 291 12.90 14.11 9.04
N ASP A 292 14.20 14.30 9.20
CA ASP A 292 14.85 15.59 9.27
C ASP A 292 15.21 16.04 7.85
N THR A 293 14.93 17.28 7.53
CA THR A 293 15.18 17.88 6.21
C THR A 293 14.64 17.02 5.05
N PRO A 294 13.32 16.69 5.00
CA PRO A 294 12.76 15.96 3.89
C PRO A 294 12.97 16.72 2.57
N GLN A 295 13.47 16.04 1.54
CA GLN A 295 13.57 16.61 0.20
C GLN A 295 12.14 16.92 -0.32
N PRO A 296 11.77 18.20 -0.53
CA PRO A 296 10.39 18.57 -0.78
C PRO A 296 9.95 18.29 -2.22
N SER A 297 8.62 18.21 -2.43
CA SER A 297 8.04 18.30 -3.77
C SER A 297 8.15 19.73 -4.32
N VAL A 298 8.11 19.88 -5.65
CA VAL A 298 8.32 21.17 -6.34
C VAL A 298 7.11 21.53 -7.17
N THR A 299 6.53 22.71 -6.96
CA THR A 299 5.43 23.20 -7.81
C THR A 299 5.98 23.97 -9.01
N PRO A 300 5.77 23.50 -10.25
CA PRO A 300 6.29 24.19 -11.43
C PRO A 300 5.54 25.48 -11.72
N VAL A 301 6.26 26.54 -12.08
CA VAL A 301 5.71 27.86 -12.43
C VAL A 301 6.25 28.28 -13.80
N GLY A 302 5.36 28.45 -14.77
CA GLY A 302 5.72 28.90 -16.12
C GLY A 302 6.42 27.84 -17.00
N GLY A 303 6.62 26.63 -16.50
CA GLY A 303 7.23 25.51 -17.21
C GLY A 303 7.84 24.49 -16.24
N ILE A 304 8.24 23.34 -16.76
CA ILE A 304 8.85 22.27 -15.96
C ILE A 304 10.36 22.53 -15.84
N PRO A 305 10.94 22.66 -14.63
CA PRO A 305 12.40 22.71 -14.47
C PRO A 305 13.01 21.33 -14.77
N SER A 306 14.27 21.31 -15.20
CA SER A 306 15.02 20.05 -15.27
C SER A 306 15.06 19.38 -13.89
N ALA A 307 15.08 18.05 -13.85
CA ALA A 307 15.26 17.35 -12.59
C ALA A 307 16.63 17.69 -11.98
N PRO A 308 16.72 18.14 -10.73
CA PRO A 308 17.99 18.34 -10.06
C PRO A 308 18.66 16.99 -9.79
N ASN A 309 19.93 17.01 -9.39
CA ASN A 309 20.60 15.79 -8.92
C ASN A 309 19.81 15.20 -7.73
N ALA A 310 19.39 13.95 -7.86
CA ALA A 310 18.52 13.32 -6.89
C ALA A 310 19.15 13.12 -5.50
N ARG A 311 20.48 13.17 -5.40
CA ARG A 311 21.20 13.14 -4.12
C ARG A 311 21.16 14.47 -3.38
N ASP A 312 21.15 15.59 -4.12
CA ASP A 312 21.24 16.91 -3.53
C ASP A 312 19.93 17.25 -2.83
N ASN A 313 20.02 17.74 -1.61
CA ASN A 313 18.85 18.19 -0.87
C ASN A 313 18.70 19.71 -1.02
N TYR A 314 17.68 20.11 -1.75
CA TYR A 314 17.30 21.53 -1.92
C TYR A 314 16.26 22.01 -0.89
N GLY A 315 15.94 21.17 0.11
CA GLY A 315 15.08 21.53 1.25
C GLY A 315 15.75 22.54 2.19
N GLN A 316 14.96 23.11 3.08
CA GLN A 316 15.47 23.98 4.15
C GLN A 316 15.86 23.13 5.36
N SER A 317 17.03 23.36 5.93
CA SER A 317 17.61 22.56 7.03
C SER A 317 16.81 22.55 8.35
N TRP A 318 15.79 23.38 8.49
CA TRP A 318 14.91 23.44 9.65
C TRP A 318 13.57 22.71 9.43
N THR A 319 13.36 22.11 8.26
CA THR A 319 12.14 21.36 7.93
C THR A 319 12.18 19.94 8.52
N TYR A 320 11.03 19.43 8.90
CA TYR A 320 10.91 18.04 9.35
C TYR A 320 9.49 17.51 9.17
N SER A 321 9.37 16.18 9.14
CA SER A 321 8.12 15.44 9.30
C SER A 321 8.24 14.44 10.43
N LYS A 322 7.25 14.39 11.30
CA LYS A 322 7.19 13.50 12.46
C LYS A 322 5.82 12.86 12.55
N GLU A 323 5.79 11.54 12.59
CA GLU A 323 4.58 10.75 12.69
C GLU A 323 4.70 9.71 13.82
N LYS A 324 3.62 9.55 14.58
CA LYS A 324 3.50 8.54 15.62
C LYS A 324 2.12 7.90 15.53
N GLN A 325 2.07 6.59 15.33
CA GLN A 325 0.84 5.84 15.12
C GLN A 325 0.81 4.62 16.02
N THR A 326 -0.35 4.34 16.62
CA THR A 326 -0.61 3.11 17.38
C THR A 326 -1.96 2.58 16.96
N PHE A 327 -2.03 1.30 16.63
CA PHE A 327 -3.27 0.63 16.24
C PHE A 327 -3.42 -0.71 16.93
N GLY A 328 -4.66 -1.18 17.00
CA GLY A 328 -4.99 -2.51 17.45
C GLY A 328 -6.18 -3.06 16.69
N THR A 329 -6.21 -4.37 16.47
CA THR A 329 -7.30 -5.10 15.81
C THR A 329 -7.65 -6.37 16.56
N PHE A 330 -8.88 -6.78 16.38
CA PHE A 330 -9.38 -8.08 16.80
C PHE A 330 -10.30 -8.65 15.73
N ARG A 331 -10.17 -9.94 15.45
CA ARG A 331 -11.03 -10.68 14.52
C ARG A 331 -11.39 -12.03 15.15
N ALA A 332 -12.65 -12.42 15.04
CA ALA A 332 -13.16 -13.71 15.40
C ALA A 332 -13.92 -14.29 14.21
N GLU A 333 -13.72 -15.56 13.94
CA GLU A 333 -14.43 -16.33 12.94
C GLU A 333 -14.92 -17.64 13.57
N TYR A 334 -16.18 -18.00 13.31
CA TYR A 334 -16.78 -19.17 13.88
C TYR A 334 -17.62 -19.95 12.87
N ASP A 335 -17.32 -21.24 12.72
CA ASP A 335 -18.11 -22.15 11.89
C ASP A 335 -19.33 -22.65 12.71
N LEU A 336 -20.47 -22.04 12.46
CA LEU A 336 -21.75 -22.47 13.07
C LEU A 336 -22.12 -23.87 12.61
N THR A 337 -21.91 -24.15 11.33
CA THR A 337 -22.04 -25.46 10.69
C THR A 337 -20.89 -25.63 9.69
N ASP A 338 -20.77 -26.80 9.05
CA ASP A 338 -19.78 -27.03 8.00
C ASP A 338 -19.98 -26.14 6.76
N SER A 339 -21.20 -25.62 6.57
CA SER A 339 -21.57 -24.76 5.45
C SER A 339 -21.82 -23.29 5.83
N LEU A 340 -21.77 -22.94 7.11
CA LEU A 340 -22.06 -21.58 7.59
C LEU A 340 -20.96 -21.08 8.51
N THR A 341 -20.23 -20.09 8.04
CA THR A 341 -19.19 -19.37 8.78
C THR A 341 -19.66 -17.96 9.08
N THR A 342 -19.43 -17.49 10.31
CA THR A 342 -19.67 -16.10 10.73
C THR A 342 -18.39 -15.45 11.17
N TRP A 343 -18.26 -14.13 10.98
CA TRP A 343 -17.12 -13.37 11.49
C TRP A 343 -17.51 -12.04 12.07
N ALA A 344 -16.67 -11.55 12.96
CA ALA A 344 -16.67 -10.19 13.45
C ALA A 344 -15.23 -9.67 13.54
N ALA A 345 -15.00 -8.44 13.10
CA ALA A 345 -13.72 -7.77 13.20
C ALA A 345 -13.91 -6.34 13.69
N ALA A 346 -12.97 -5.85 14.49
CA ALA A 346 -12.95 -4.47 14.97
C ALA A 346 -11.51 -3.97 15.08
N GLY A 347 -11.32 -2.68 14.92
CA GLY A 347 -10.01 -2.06 15.06
C GLY A 347 -10.09 -0.59 15.47
N MET A 348 -8.99 -0.10 16.02
CA MET A 348 -8.81 1.28 16.43
C MET A 348 -7.41 1.74 16.12
N ARG A 349 -7.26 3.00 15.69
CA ARG A 349 -5.97 3.68 15.53
C ARG A 349 -6.00 5.04 16.20
N LYS A 350 -4.87 5.43 16.81
CA LYS A 350 -4.58 6.79 17.23
C LYS A 350 -3.28 7.24 16.57
N GLY A 351 -3.33 8.40 15.89
CA GLY A 351 -2.22 9.02 15.19
C GLY A 351 -1.94 10.44 15.65
N GLU A 352 -0.67 10.82 15.61
CA GLU A 352 -0.18 12.18 15.82
C GLU A 352 0.84 12.50 14.72
N GLU A 353 0.71 13.66 14.08
CA GLU A 353 1.59 14.14 13.02
C GLU A 353 1.99 15.58 13.27
N LYS A 354 3.29 15.88 13.13
CA LYS A 354 3.85 17.23 13.21
C LYS A 354 4.78 17.47 12.04
N ASN A 355 4.48 18.47 11.25
CA ASN A 355 5.26 18.81 10.07
C ASN A 355 5.65 20.29 10.12
N VAL A 356 6.90 20.57 9.76
CA VAL A 356 7.40 21.91 9.48
C VAL A 356 8.02 21.87 8.09
N LEU A 357 7.39 22.53 7.14
CA LEU A 357 7.65 22.39 5.72
C LEU A 357 7.99 23.72 5.06
N ALA A 358 8.68 23.64 3.92
CA ALA A 358 8.95 24.75 3.01
C ALA A 358 9.04 24.24 1.57
N ASN A 359 7.89 23.80 1.03
CA ASN A 359 7.84 23.28 -0.33
C ASN A 359 8.00 24.41 -1.35
N PRO A 360 8.98 24.32 -2.25
CA PRO A 360 9.23 25.36 -3.23
C PRO A 360 8.28 25.28 -4.42
N SER A 361 7.91 26.44 -4.95
CA SER A 361 7.62 26.60 -6.37
C SER A 361 8.92 26.88 -7.12
N SER A 362 9.02 26.45 -8.40
CA SER A 362 10.23 26.67 -9.21
C SER A 362 9.90 27.13 -10.62
N THR A 363 10.68 28.10 -11.11
CA THR A 363 10.70 28.45 -12.54
C THR A 363 11.46 27.41 -13.35
N PRO A 364 11.35 27.39 -14.70
CA PRO A 364 12.14 26.49 -15.56
C PRO A 364 13.67 26.68 -15.40
N SER A 365 14.13 27.87 -14.98
CA SER A 365 15.54 28.14 -14.72
C SER A 365 16.03 27.68 -13.35
N GLY A 366 15.15 27.14 -12.49
CA GLY A 366 15.50 26.65 -11.16
C GLY A 366 15.39 27.68 -10.02
N VAL A 367 14.99 28.92 -10.31
CA VAL A 367 14.73 29.89 -9.23
C VAL A 367 13.52 29.42 -8.42
N THR A 368 13.74 29.23 -7.11
CA THR A 368 12.69 28.73 -6.20
C THR A 368 12.14 29.84 -5.30
N SER A 369 10.90 29.63 -4.89
CA SER A 369 10.22 30.43 -3.88
C SER A 369 9.46 29.51 -2.95
N ALA A 370 9.78 29.52 -1.65
CA ALA A 370 9.18 28.65 -0.63
C ALA A 370 8.65 29.47 0.54
N SER A 371 7.57 29.00 1.17
CA SER A 371 7.00 29.59 2.37
C SER A 371 6.96 28.57 3.48
N ARG A 372 7.19 29.02 4.73
CA ARG A 372 7.03 28.15 5.90
C ARG A 372 5.59 27.77 6.10
N PHE A 373 5.34 26.47 6.29
CA PHE A 373 4.06 25.89 6.62
C PHE A 373 4.24 24.84 7.72
N ASP A 374 3.59 25.03 8.84
CA ASP A 374 3.59 24.09 9.96
C ASP A 374 2.21 23.46 10.08
N ASN A 375 2.17 22.18 10.34
CA ASN A 375 0.93 21.42 10.55
C ASN A 375 1.03 20.54 11.79
N TYR A 376 -0.04 20.50 12.57
CA TYR A 376 -0.24 19.54 13.65
C TYR A 376 -1.58 18.85 13.50
N ARG A 377 -1.58 17.53 13.44
CA ARG A 377 -2.78 16.70 13.31
C ARG A 377 -2.80 15.59 14.36
N GLU A 378 -3.96 15.38 14.97
CA GLU A 378 -4.30 14.20 15.74
C GLU A 378 -5.48 13.51 15.08
N GLU A 379 -5.43 12.19 14.99
CA GLU A 379 -6.51 11.40 14.41
C GLU A 379 -6.83 10.19 15.27
N THR A 380 -8.13 9.92 15.42
CA THR A 380 -8.62 8.69 16.03
C THR A 380 -9.58 8.01 15.08
N VAL A 381 -9.31 6.75 14.76
CA VAL A 381 -10.12 5.91 13.89
C VAL A 381 -10.70 4.74 14.69
N THR A 382 -11.95 4.41 14.44
CA THR A 382 -12.59 3.17 14.88
C THR A 382 -13.29 2.54 13.70
N THR A 383 -13.09 1.25 13.48
CA THR A 383 -13.65 0.52 12.35
C THR A 383 -14.09 -0.87 12.76
N GLY A 384 -15.04 -1.45 12.04
CA GLY A 384 -15.50 -2.79 12.32
C GLY A 384 -16.35 -3.39 11.19
N GLU A 385 -16.39 -4.71 11.16
CA GLU A 385 -17.14 -5.51 10.21
C GLU A 385 -17.71 -6.74 10.89
N VAL A 386 -18.92 -7.11 10.50
CA VAL A 386 -19.55 -8.40 10.86
C VAL A 386 -20.12 -9.02 9.60
N GLY A 387 -20.14 -10.35 9.54
CA GLY A 387 -20.74 -11.01 8.38
C GLY A 387 -20.89 -12.50 8.54
N MET A 388 -21.48 -13.10 7.51
CA MET A 388 -21.63 -14.55 7.36
C MET A 388 -21.45 -14.97 5.90
N ARG A 389 -20.88 -16.15 5.71
CA ARG A 389 -20.84 -16.88 4.45
C ARG A 389 -21.51 -18.23 4.62
N PHE A 390 -22.27 -18.63 3.65
CA PHE A 390 -22.84 -19.98 3.67
C PHE A 390 -22.93 -20.58 2.26
N ASN A 391 -22.64 -21.86 2.21
CA ASN A 391 -22.68 -22.67 0.99
C ASN A 391 -23.98 -23.47 0.97
N LEU A 392 -24.66 -23.42 -0.17
CA LEU A 392 -25.92 -24.11 -0.42
C LEU A 392 -25.90 -24.77 -1.78
N GLN A 393 -26.51 -25.94 -1.90
CA GLN A 393 -26.72 -26.62 -3.17
C GLN A 393 -28.19 -26.62 -3.54
N THR A 394 -28.55 -26.14 -4.72
CA THR A 394 -29.91 -26.15 -5.25
C THR A 394 -29.94 -26.91 -6.58
N GLY A 395 -30.23 -28.22 -6.51
CA GLY A 395 -30.11 -29.10 -7.66
C GLY A 395 -28.68 -29.15 -8.20
N PRO A 396 -28.43 -28.83 -9.46
CA PRO A 396 -27.08 -28.81 -10.03
C PRO A 396 -26.31 -27.49 -9.79
N VAL A 397 -26.88 -26.53 -9.08
CA VAL A 397 -26.31 -25.19 -8.87
C VAL A 397 -25.75 -25.07 -7.45
N SER A 398 -24.47 -24.77 -7.33
CA SER A 398 -23.84 -24.36 -6.07
C SER A 398 -24.10 -22.87 -5.82
N HIS A 399 -24.22 -22.50 -4.56
CA HIS A 399 -24.38 -21.12 -4.12
C HIS A 399 -23.41 -20.83 -3.00
N GLU A 400 -22.69 -19.74 -3.12
CA GLU A 400 -21.86 -19.15 -2.06
C GLU A 400 -22.40 -17.77 -1.72
N TRP A 401 -23.22 -17.73 -0.67
CA TRP A 401 -23.81 -16.49 -0.17
C TRP A 401 -22.90 -15.77 0.79
N VAL A 402 -22.87 -14.45 0.71
CA VAL A 402 -22.26 -13.59 1.71
C VAL A 402 -23.18 -12.46 2.09
N VAL A 403 -23.26 -12.18 3.40
CA VAL A 403 -23.92 -10.99 3.94
C VAL A 403 -22.93 -10.32 4.90
N SER A 404 -22.70 -9.02 4.76
CA SER A 404 -21.81 -8.30 5.68
C SER A 404 -22.32 -6.89 5.97
N GLY A 405 -22.05 -6.42 7.20
CA GLY A 405 -22.23 -5.04 7.62
C GLY A 405 -20.91 -4.46 8.10
N SER A 406 -20.58 -3.24 7.71
CA SER A 406 -19.36 -2.56 8.15
C SER A 406 -19.63 -1.14 8.61
N MET A 407 -18.74 -0.64 9.47
CA MET A 407 -18.73 0.74 9.96
C MET A 407 -17.30 1.28 10.04
N TYR A 408 -17.16 2.56 9.81
CA TYR A 408 -15.93 3.33 10.00
C TYR A 408 -16.28 4.68 10.61
N ASP A 409 -15.49 5.12 11.57
CA ASP A 409 -15.64 6.42 12.23
C ASP A 409 -14.26 7.03 12.45
N THR A 410 -14.06 8.27 12.03
CA THR A 410 -12.83 9.03 12.31
C THR A 410 -13.14 10.38 12.91
N LYS A 411 -12.25 10.79 13.81
CA LYS A 411 -12.22 12.11 14.42
C LYS A 411 -10.86 12.73 14.15
N ASP A 412 -10.87 13.79 13.35
CA ASP A 412 -9.70 14.57 13.01
C ASP A 412 -9.65 15.86 13.82
N LYS A 413 -8.52 16.12 14.42
CA LYS A 413 -8.13 17.41 14.99
C LYS A 413 -6.96 17.94 14.18
N ASN A 414 -7.03 19.20 13.76
CA ASN A 414 -5.98 19.75 12.91
C ASN A 414 -5.79 21.24 13.20
N ALA A 415 -4.54 21.68 13.16
CA ALA A 415 -4.16 23.08 13.19
C ALA A 415 -2.99 23.33 12.25
N TRP A 416 -2.89 24.52 11.72
CA TRP A 416 -1.74 24.92 10.92
C TRP A 416 -1.32 26.35 11.21
N ALA A 417 -0.03 26.63 10.94
CA ALA A 417 0.55 27.96 11.01
C ALA A 417 1.45 28.17 9.80
N GLY A 418 1.71 29.42 9.43
CA GLY A 418 2.58 29.69 8.30
C GLY A 418 3.03 31.12 8.17
N ASN A 419 3.96 31.36 7.23
CA ASN A 419 4.41 32.67 6.80
C ASN A 419 4.47 32.71 5.27
N PHE A 420 3.44 33.25 4.65
CA PHE A 420 3.32 33.36 3.20
C PHE A 420 3.63 34.75 2.66
N SER A 421 3.89 35.71 3.55
CA SER A 421 4.14 37.13 3.21
C SER A 421 5.59 37.38 2.79
N ASN A 422 6.52 36.58 3.29
CA ASN A 422 7.96 36.70 3.03
C ASN A 422 8.51 35.37 2.54
N PRO A 423 8.30 35.01 1.27
CA PRO A 423 8.80 33.77 0.70
C PRO A 423 10.33 33.77 0.67
N ILE A 424 10.90 32.61 0.91
CA ILE A 424 12.32 32.35 0.80
C ILE A 424 12.65 32.12 -0.67
N VAL A 425 13.52 32.94 -1.24
CA VAL A 425 14.04 32.74 -2.61
C VAL A 425 15.29 31.86 -2.54
N GLY A 426 15.36 30.86 -3.40
CA GLY A 426 16.46 29.91 -3.46
C GLY A 426 16.72 29.39 -4.88
N ASP A 427 17.46 28.31 -4.93
CA ASP A 427 17.87 27.63 -6.18
C ASP A 427 17.58 26.13 -6.08
N LEU A 428 16.88 25.58 -7.07
CA LEU A 428 16.57 24.16 -7.16
C LEU A 428 17.83 23.29 -7.33
N TYR A 429 18.88 23.84 -7.92
CA TYR A 429 20.14 23.15 -8.24
C TYR A 429 21.26 23.45 -7.24
N GLY A 430 20.93 24.17 -6.17
CA GLY A 430 21.88 24.58 -5.12
C GLY A 430 21.38 24.20 -3.73
N SER A 431 22.26 24.37 -2.75
CA SER A 431 21.88 24.22 -1.33
C SER A 431 21.14 25.45 -0.86
N ASN A 432 20.03 25.23 -0.14
CA ASN A 432 19.20 26.29 0.42
C ASN A 432 19.25 26.24 1.94
N ASN A 433 19.77 27.28 2.59
CA ASN A 433 19.91 27.34 4.02
C ASN A 433 19.52 28.75 4.53
N ALA A 434 18.26 29.08 4.40
CA ALA A 434 17.72 30.34 4.93
C ALA A 434 17.40 30.21 6.42
N ALA A 435 17.41 31.34 7.15
CA ALA A 435 16.90 31.35 8.51
C ALA A 435 15.40 31.01 8.53
N GLN A 436 15.00 30.20 9.49
CA GLN A 436 13.58 29.83 9.65
C GLN A 436 12.72 31.06 9.90
N PRO A 437 11.75 31.42 9.03
CA PRO A 437 10.83 32.52 9.26
C PRO A 437 9.92 32.26 10.47
N GLU A 438 9.54 33.34 11.19
CA GLU A 438 8.51 33.24 12.22
C GLU A 438 7.13 33.04 11.57
N ASN A 439 6.27 32.23 12.19
CA ASN A 439 4.88 32.08 11.77
C ASN A 439 4.11 33.40 12.09
N VAL A 440 3.33 33.87 11.12
CA VAL A 440 2.51 35.09 11.24
C VAL A 440 1.02 34.81 11.06
N LEU A 441 0.67 33.67 10.49
CA LEU A 441 -0.70 33.20 10.33
C LEU A 441 -0.90 31.92 11.13
N PHE A 442 -2.02 31.84 11.82
CA PHE A 442 -2.41 30.69 12.64
C PHE A 442 -3.87 30.34 12.36
N ASN A 443 -4.13 29.04 12.11
CA ASN A 443 -5.47 28.52 12.00
C ASN A 443 -5.61 27.33 12.96
N GLY A 444 -6.16 27.61 14.13
CA GLY A 444 -6.22 26.69 15.25
C GLY A 444 -5.01 26.76 16.19
N SER A 445 -5.06 25.98 17.26
CA SER A 445 -4.01 25.86 18.26
C SER A 445 -3.00 24.77 17.88
N MET A 446 -1.74 25.13 17.64
CA MET A 446 -0.66 24.19 17.32
C MET A 446 -0.27 23.29 18.49
N SER A 447 -0.78 23.49 19.68
CA SER A 447 -0.52 22.67 20.87
C SER A 447 -1.71 21.83 21.32
N ASP A 448 -2.92 22.24 20.99
CA ASP A 448 -4.19 21.55 21.30
C ASP A 448 -5.21 21.90 20.22
N PRO A 449 -5.18 21.19 19.07
CA PRO A 449 -6.06 21.49 17.95
C PRO A 449 -7.50 21.09 18.25
N GLU A 450 -8.43 21.88 17.74
CA GLU A 450 -9.85 21.56 17.74
C GLU A 450 -10.19 20.44 16.74
N ILE A 451 -11.36 19.86 16.88
CA ILE A 451 -11.91 18.93 15.91
C ILE A 451 -12.20 19.70 14.63
N THR A 452 -11.63 19.26 13.51
CA THR A 452 -11.81 19.88 12.20
C THR A 452 -12.57 18.97 11.22
N GLY A 453 -12.64 17.66 11.50
CA GLY A 453 -13.35 16.71 10.67
C GLY A 453 -13.89 15.52 11.44
N ARG A 454 -14.99 14.97 10.94
CA ARG A 454 -15.49 13.65 11.30
C ARG A 454 -16.02 12.97 10.03
N THR A 455 -15.60 11.74 9.80
CA THR A 455 -16.14 10.89 8.75
C THR A 455 -16.74 9.65 9.38
N HIS A 456 -18.02 9.40 9.07
CA HIS A 456 -18.71 8.19 9.47
C HIS A 456 -19.23 7.50 8.22
N THR A 457 -18.85 6.24 8.01
CA THR A 457 -19.41 5.41 6.94
C THR A 457 -20.03 4.16 7.54
N GLN A 458 -21.08 3.68 6.90
CA GLN A 458 -21.75 2.42 7.25
C GLN A 458 -22.24 1.73 6.00
N SER A 459 -22.23 0.41 5.99
CA SER A 459 -22.72 -0.33 4.83
C SER A 459 -23.33 -1.66 5.20
N LEU A 460 -24.22 -2.14 4.31
CA LEU A 460 -24.77 -3.49 4.31
C LEU A 460 -24.63 -4.05 2.89
N ALA A 461 -24.06 -5.24 2.77
CA ALA A 461 -23.82 -5.93 1.51
C ALA A 461 -24.40 -7.33 1.50
N ILE A 462 -24.86 -7.75 0.34
CA ILE A 462 -25.27 -9.13 0.07
C ILE A 462 -24.79 -9.54 -1.33
N ALA A 463 -24.29 -10.76 -1.46
CA ALA A 463 -23.99 -11.37 -2.75
C ALA A 463 -24.25 -12.87 -2.74
N ASP A 464 -24.41 -13.41 -3.96
CA ASP A 464 -24.41 -14.83 -4.26
C ASP A 464 -23.45 -15.10 -5.41
N THR A 465 -22.57 -16.09 -5.24
CA THR A 465 -21.78 -16.64 -6.34
C THR A 465 -22.38 -18.01 -6.67
N LEU A 466 -23.01 -18.09 -7.86
CA LEU A 466 -23.65 -19.29 -8.38
C LEU A 466 -22.65 -20.08 -9.22
N GLY A 467 -22.48 -21.35 -8.90
CA GLY A 467 -21.66 -22.28 -9.70
C GLY A 467 -22.55 -23.22 -10.52
N PHE A 468 -22.20 -23.35 -11.80
CA PHE A 468 -22.85 -24.20 -12.76
C PHE A 468 -21.82 -25.15 -13.39
N PHE A 469 -22.28 -26.33 -13.81
CA PHE A 469 -21.46 -27.35 -14.48
C PHE A 469 -20.24 -27.76 -13.63
N ASP A 470 -20.48 -28.13 -12.38
CA ASP A 470 -19.45 -28.44 -11.38
C ASP A 470 -18.46 -27.27 -11.21
N ASP A 471 -18.99 -26.05 -11.04
CA ASP A 471 -18.30 -24.78 -10.86
C ASP A 471 -17.40 -24.32 -12.04
N GLN A 472 -17.54 -24.97 -13.22
CA GLN A 472 -16.87 -24.50 -14.43
C GLN A 472 -17.32 -23.09 -14.86
N LEU A 473 -18.56 -22.73 -14.56
CA LEU A 473 -19.11 -21.40 -14.77
C LEU A 473 -19.53 -20.81 -13.42
N LEU A 474 -18.89 -19.71 -13.02
CA LEU A 474 -19.21 -18.94 -11.81
C LEU A 474 -19.87 -17.62 -12.19
N VAL A 475 -21.00 -17.31 -11.56
CA VAL A 475 -21.71 -16.04 -11.73
C VAL A 475 -21.89 -15.38 -10.38
N THR A 476 -21.23 -14.23 -10.17
CA THR A 476 -21.34 -13.43 -8.93
C THR A 476 -22.29 -12.26 -9.14
N LEU A 477 -23.31 -12.16 -8.29
CA LEU A 477 -24.26 -11.05 -8.27
C LEU A 477 -24.36 -10.50 -6.85
N GLY A 478 -24.39 -9.19 -6.70
CA GLY A 478 -24.49 -8.57 -5.38
C GLY A 478 -24.82 -7.08 -5.42
N ALA A 479 -25.13 -6.57 -4.24
CA ALA A 479 -25.34 -5.13 -4.02
C ALA A 479 -24.92 -4.74 -2.60
N ARG A 480 -24.38 -3.51 -2.46
CA ARG A 480 -24.03 -2.90 -1.18
C ARG A 480 -24.71 -1.55 -1.05
N ARG A 481 -25.49 -1.38 0.02
CA ARG A 481 -26.05 -0.09 0.43
C ARG A 481 -25.08 0.60 1.37
N GLN A 482 -24.67 1.84 1.07
CA GLN A 482 -23.62 2.56 1.77
C GLN A 482 -24.08 3.96 2.17
N GLY A 483 -23.72 4.38 3.38
CA GLY A 483 -23.94 5.73 3.89
C GLY A 483 -22.60 6.46 4.08
N LEU A 484 -22.52 7.68 3.59
CA LEU A 484 -21.41 8.60 3.77
C LEU A 484 -21.89 9.80 4.59
N ASP A 485 -21.33 10.01 5.78
CA ASP A 485 -21.60 11.17 6.64
C ASP A 485 -20.27 11.85 6.98
N VAL A 486 -20.01 13.00 6.35
CA VAL A 486 -18.78 13.80 6.53
C VAL A 486 -19.16 15.14 7.08
N THR A 487 -18.62 15.48 8.24
CA THR A 487 -18.85 16.77 8.93
C THR A 487 -17.54 17.50 9.08
N GLU A 488 -17.53 18.78 8.72
CA GLU A 488 -16.38 19.68 8.83
C GLU A 488 -16.65 20.75 9.88
N TYR A 489 -15.58 21.18 10.56
CA TYR A 489 -15.65 22.16 11.62
C TYR A 489 -14.60 23.27 11.43
N ASN A 490 -14.87 24.42 12.00
CA ASN A 490 -13.95 25.56 12.01
C ASN A 490 -12.74 25.25 12.91
N TYR A 491 -11.54 25.52 12.42
CA TYR A 491 -10.27 25.25 13.10
C TYR A 491 -10.07 26.02 14.41
N ILE A 492 -10.77 27.14 14.58
CA ILE A 492 -10.59 28.08 15.73
C ILE A 492 -11.74 27.94 16.71
N SER A 493 -12.99 27.97 16.22
CA SER A 493 -14.17 27.93 17.10
C SER A 493 -14.69 26.53 17.37
N GLY A 494 -14.32 25.53 16.57
CA GLY A 494 -14.89 24.19 16.64
C GLY A 494 -16.35 24.09 16.19
N ASP A 495 -16.92 25.19 15.64
CA ASP A 495 -18.28 25.19 15.11
C ASP A 495 -18.39 24.39 13.82
N ARG A 496 -19.50 23.68 13.64
CA ARG A 496 -19.76 22.95 12.40
C ARG A 496 -19.91 23.91 11.23
N THR A 497 -19.11 23.70 10.19
CA THR A 497 -19.11 24.50 8.95
C THR A 497 -19.90 23.84 7.84
N SER A 498 -19.83 22.51 7.73
CA SER A 498 -20.56 21.75 6.72
C SER A 498 -20.95 20.36 7.21
N GLN A 499 -21.95 19.77 6.57
CA GLN A 499 -22.29 18.37 6.74
C GLN A 499 -22.77 17.78 5.42
N TYR A 500 -22.14 16.70 5.01
CA TYR A 500 -22.52 15.86 3.86
C TYR A 500 -23.07 14.55 4.39
N LYS A 501 -24.33 14.23 4.10
CA LYS A 501 -24.95 12.96 4.50
C LYS A 501 -25.77 12.39 3.35
N ARG A 502 -25.30 11.31 2.76
CA ARG A 502 -25.92 10.68 1.58
C ARG A 502 -25.80 9.15 1.68
N TYR A 503 -26.68 8.47 0.97
CA TYR A 503 -26.70 7.02 0.85
C TYR A 503 -26.73 6.63 -0.62
N GLU A 504 -25.97 5.59 -0.97
CA GLU A 504 -25.94 5.06 -2.33
C GLU A 504 -25.92 3.53 -2.32
N THR A 505 -26.34 2.92 -3.45
CA THR A 505 -26.31 1.47 -3.62
C THR A 505 -25.47 1.13 -4.83
N THR A 506 -24.41 0.36 -4.62
CA THR A 506 -23.46 -0.06 -5.65
C THR A 506 -23.65 -1.54 -5.95
N PRO A 507 -24.07 -1.93 -7.15
CA PRO A 507 -24.16 -3.32 -7.59
C PRO A 507 -22.81 -3.88 -8.01
N VAL A 508 -22.75 -5.21 -8.10
CA VAL A 508 -21.72 -5.98 -8.77
C VAL A 508 -22.37 -7.09 -9.60
N ALA A 509 -21.81 -7.34 -10.77
CA ALA A 509 -22.08 -8.52 -11.57
C ALA A 509 -20.77 -9.03 -12.16
N GLY A 510 -20.49 -10.32 -12.03
CA GLY A 510 -19.29 -10.93 -12.54
C GLY A 510 -19.56 -12.34 -13.07
N ILE A 511 -18.81 -12.75 -14.06
CA ILE A 511 -18.88 -14.07 -14.65
C ILE A 511 -17.45 -14.57 -14.90
N VAL A 512 -17.18 -15.82 -14.56
CA VAL A 512 -15.95 -16.55 -14.88
C VAL A 512 -16.32 -17.84 -15.54
N TYR A 513 -15.68 -18.16 -16.65
CA TYR A 513 -15.82 -19.45 -17.32
C TYR A 513 -14.44 -20.09 -17.49
N GLN A 514 -14.26 -21.25 -16.88
CA GLN A 514 -13.06 -22.05 -16.99
C GLN A 514 -13.09 -22.84 -18.32
N LEU A 515 -12.33 -22.37 -19.32
CA LEU A 515 -12.25 -23.02 -20.62
C LEU A 515 -11.62 -24.43 -20.49
N ASN A 516 -10.63 -24.54 -19.64
CA ASN A 516 -9.94 -25.77 -19.26
C ASN A 516 -9.11 -25.50 -17.98
N GLY A 517 -8.32 -26.47 -17.52
CA GLY A 517 -7.49 -26.34 -16.33
C GLY A 517 -6.38 -25.26 -16.41
N GLN A 518 -6.13 -24.67 -17.58
CA GLN A 518 -5.08 -23.66 -17.76
C GLN A 518 -5.62 -22.28 -18.12
N PHE A 519 -6.84 -22.15 -18.60
CA PHE A 519 -7.42 -20.89 -19.07
C PHE A 519 -8.79 -20.65 -18.48
N SER A 520 -8.98 -19.46 -17.95
CA SER A 520 -10.30 -18.91 -17.64
C SER A 520 -10.52 -17.57 -18.32
N VAL A 521 -11.76 -17.29 -18.70
CA VAL A 521 -12.20 -15.99 -19.21
C VAL A 521 -13.21 -15.40 -18.26
N TYR A 522 -13.21 -14.07 -18.13
CA TYR A 522 -14.12 -13.42 -17.22
C TYR A 522 -14.63 -12.08 -17.79
N ALA A 523 -15.73 -11.63 -17.23
CA ALA A 523 -16.22 -10.27 -17.40
C ALA A 523 -16.82 -9.78 -16.08
N ASN A 524 -16.76 -8.49 -15.84
CA ASN A 524 -17.42 -7.86 -14.70
C ASN A 524 -17.98 -6.49 -14.99
N TYR A 525 -18.98 -6.11 -14.19
CA TYR A 525 -19.45 -4.75 -13.96
C TYR A 525 -19.39 -4.47 -12.47
N ILE A 526 -18.73 -3.40 -12.08
CA ILE A 526 -18.59 -3.00 -10.69
C ILE A 526 -18.49 -1.48 -10.58
N GLU A 527 -18.93 -0.92 -9.45
CA GLU A 527 -18.94 0.52 -9.23
C GLU A 527 -17.96 0.95 -8.13
N GLY A 528 -17.41 2.16 -8.31
CA GLY A 528 -16.67 2.92 -7.30
C GLY A 528 -17.57 4.01 -6.74
N LEU A 529 -17.37 4.40 -5.48
CA LEU A 529 -18.18 5.40 -4.81
C LEU A 529 -17.30 6.42 -4.09
N THR A 530 -17.51 7.70 -4.40
CA THR A 530 -16.85 8.80 -3.70
C THR A 530 -17.84 9.88 -3.30
N LYS A 531 -17.47 10.71 -2.31
CA LYS A 531 -18.28 11.88 -1.91
C LYS A 531 -18.44 12.82 -3.09
N GLY A 532 -19.65 13.33 -3.31
CA GLY A 532 -19.90 14.41 -4.26
C GLY A 532 -19.34 15.74 -3.78
N ASP A 533 -18.90 16.58 -4.71
CA ASP A 533 -18.36 17.90 -4.43
C ASP A 533 -19.45 18.88 -3.97
N THR A 534 -19.03 19.97 -3.34
CA THR A 534 -19.91 21.06 -2.90
C THR A 534 -19.68 22.28 -3.78
N ALA A 535 -20.78 22.90 -4.23
CA ALA A 535 -20.78 24.08 -5.09
C ALA A 535 -20.03 25.25 -4.45
N GLY A 536 -19.03 25.77 -5.16
CA GLY A 536 -18.31 27.00 -4.80
C GLY A 536 -19.20 28.23 -4.90
N ALA A 537 -18.73 29.35 -4.35
CA ALA A 537 -19.48 30.61 -4.39
C ALA A 537 -19.50 31.25 -5.80
N THR A 538 -18.43 31.07 -6.56
CA THR A 538 -18.24 31.70 -7.88
C THR A 538 -17.69 30.71 -8.89
N THR A 539 -17.87 31.02 -10.16
CA THR A 539 -17.34 30.28 -11.29
C THR A 539 -16.71 31.23 -12.31
N THR A 540 -15.77 30.73 -13.10
CA THR A 540 -15.21 31.44 -14.24
C THR A 540 -16.05 31.16 -15.48
N LEU A 541 -16.53 32.23 -16.14
CA LEU A 541 -17.25 32.14 -17.40
C LEU A 541 -16.31 31.99 -18.61
N PRO A 542 -16.80 31.57 -19.80
CA PRO A 542 -15.97 31.41 -21.00
C PRO A 542 -15.19 32.65 -21.43
N ASP A 543 -15.67 33.84 -21.09
CA ASP A 543 -15.04 35.13 -21.38
C ASP A 543 -13.95 35.51 -20.33
N GLY A 544 -13.69 34.65 -19.33
CA GLY A 544 -12.74 34.87 -18.25
C GLY A 544 -13.29 35.68 -17.07
N SER A 545 -14.53 36.21 -17.15
CA SER A 545 -15.18 36.92 -16.06
C SER A 545 -15.65 35.97 -14.96
N THR A 546 -15.85 36.47 -13.74
CA THR A 546 -16.35 35.69 -12.60
C THR A 546 -17.84 35.93 -12.40
N ALA A 547 -18.61 34.89 -12.23
CA ALA A 547 -20.04 34.93 -11.94
C ALA A 547 -20.39 34.16 -10.66
N PRO A 548 -21.46 34.50 -9.93
CA PRO A 548 -21.93 33.71 -8.80
C PRO A 548 -22.50 32.37 -9.26
N VAL A 549 -22.29 31.32 -8.44
CA VAL A 549 -22.94 30.02 -8.61
C VAL A 549 -24.30 30.05 -7.91
N LEU A 550 -25.38 29.77 -8.63
CA LEU A 550 -26.76 29.92 -8.15
C LEU A 550 -27.12 28.97 -7.01
N ASN A 551 -26.53 27.77 -7.01
CA ASN A 551 -26.69 26.76 -5.96
C ASN A 551 -25.43 26.65 -5.07
N SER A 552 -24.74 27.76 -4.83
CA SER A 552 -23.58 27.80 -3.94
C SER A 552 -23.85 27.17 -2.57
N GLY A 553 -22.92 26.33 -2.09
CA GLY A 553 -23.05 25.59 -0.84
C GLY A 553 -23.87 24.32 -0.91
N GLU A 554 -24.52 24.00 -2.05
CA GLU A 554 -25.20 22.73 -2.27
C GLU A 554 -24.17 21.62 -2.55
N SER A 555 -24.36 20.46 -1.90
CA SER A 555 -23.52 19.27 -2.13
C SER A 555 -24.23 18.30 -3.07
N LEU A 556 -23.51 17.85 -4.10
CA LEU A 556 -24.00 16.86 -5.06
C LEU A 556 -24.21 15.47 -4.42
N ALA A 557 -24.95 14.62 -5.11
CA ALA A 557 -25.03 13.19 -4.78
C ALA A 557 -23.62 12.55 -4.82
N PRO A 558 -23.41 11.39 -4.18
CA PRO A 558 -22.15 10.66 -4.33
C PRO A 558 -21.84 10.41 -5.80
N TYR A 559 -20.57 10.56 -6.17
CA TYR A 559 -20.14 10.19 -7.51
C TYR A 559 -20.01 8.68 -7.60
N VAL A 560 -20.73 8.09 -8.52
CA VAL A 560 -20.70 6.66 -8.84
C VAL A 560 -19.86 6.48 -10.10
N ALA A 561 -18.65 5.98 -9.93
CA ALA A 561 -17.79 5.61 -11.06
C ALA A 561 -18.18 4.20 -11.52
N LYS A 562 -18.40 4.01 -12.84
CA LYS A 562 -18.83 2.75 -13.43
C LYS A 562 -17.67 2.10 -14.16
N GLN A 563 -17.41 0.82 -13.83
CA GLN A 563 -16.38 0.06 -14.51
C GLN A 563 -16.95 -1.18 -15.16
N THR A 564 -16.47 -1.45 -16.38
CA THR A 564 -16.61 -2.72 -17.09
C THR A 564 -15.22 -3.27 -17.40
N GLU A 565 -15.05 -4.59 -17.25
CA GLU A 565 -13.78 -5.26 -17.54
C GLU A 565 -14.06 -6.63 -18.13
N VAL A 566 -13.23 -7.03 -19.10
CA VAL A 566 -13.17 -8.38 -19.66
C VAL A 566 -11.71 -8.84 -19.68
N GLY A 567 -11.47 -10.12 -19.46
CA GLY A 567 -10.11 -10.62 -19.46
C GLY A 567 -10.00 -12.13 -19.60
N ILE A 568 -8.76 -12.55 -19.76
CA ILE A 568 -8.34 -13.96 -19.79
C ILE A 568 -7.23 -14.16 -18.76
N LYS A 569 -7.26 -15.30 -18.09
CA LYS A 569 -6.24 -15.73 -17.13
C LYS A 569 -5.65 -17.06 -17.58
N TYR A 570 -4.37 -17.20 -17.31
CA TYR A 570 -3.57 -18.36 -17.67
C TYR A 570 -2.85 -18.92 -16.45
N ASP A 571 -2.86 -20.23 -16.30
CA ASP A 571 -2.15 -20.97 -15.26
C ASP A 571 -1.61 -22.30 -15.84
N SER A 572 -0.29 -22.45 -15.90
CA SER A 572 0.36 -23.72 -16.24
C SER A 572 0.89 -24.46 -15.01
N GLY A 573 0.63 -23.94 -13.80
CA GLY A 573 1.20 -24.44 -12.56
C GLY A 573 2.51 -23.74 -12.19
N ASN A 574 3.39 -23.50 -13.14
CA ASN A 574 4.69 -22.83 -12.94
C ASN A 574 4.76 -21.41 -13.53
N LEU A 575 3.87 -21.05 -14.43
CA LEU A 575 3.74 -19.72 -15.01
C LEU A 575 2.27 -19.32 -15.03
N GLY A 576 1.97 -18.20 -14.39
CA GLY A 576 0.65 -17.59 -14.34
C GLY A 576 0.64 -16.19 -14.94
N GLY A 577 -0.55 -15.73 -15.29
CA GLY A 577 -0.72 -14.38 -15.80
C GLY A 577 -2.16 -14.03 -16.13
N SER A 578 -2.38 -12.76 -16.46
CA SER A 578 -3.68 -12.25 -16.87
C SER A 578 -3.53 -11.16 -17.92
N LEU A 579 -4.49 -11.09 -18.83
CA LEU A 579 -4.69 -9.99 -19.77
C LEU A 579 -6.10 -9.46 -19.56
N ALA A 580 -6.22 -8.18 -19.23
CA ALA A 580 -7.48 -7.48 -18.98
C ALA A 580 -7.64 -6.27 -19.90
N VAL A 581 -8.87 -5.99 -20.30
CA VAL A 581 -9.29 -4.75 -20.97
C VAL A 581 -10.40 -4.16 -20.13
N PHE A 582 -10.27 -2.89 -19.77
CA PHE A 582 -11.23 -2.22 -18.89
C PHE A 582 -11.58 -0.82 -19.36
N GLN A 583 -12.72 -0.33 -18.90
CA GLN A 583 -13.15 1.07 -18.98
C GLN A 583 -13.76 1.47 -17.65
N THR A 584 -13.36 2.65 -17.15
CA THR A 584 -13.94 3.28 -15.97
C THR A 584 -14.37 4.71 -16.32
N GLU A 585 -15.61 5.06 -16.02
CA GLU A 585 -16.19 6.39 -16.20
C GLU A 585 -16.50 6.98 -14.82
N LYS A 586 -16.00 8.18 -14.55
CA LYS A 586 -16.19 8.90 -13.29
C LYS A 586 -16.86 10.24 -13.56
N PRO A 587 -18.02 10.54 -12.95
CA PRO A 587 -18.61 11.87 -12.96
C PRO A 587 -17.69 12.90 -12.29
N VAL A 588 -17.75 14.16 -12.76
CA VAL A 588 -17.01 15.29 -12.22
C VAL A 588 -17.94 16.49 -12.09
N GLY A 589 -17.84 17.24 -11.00
CA GLY A 589 -18.60 18.46 -10.80
C GLY A 589 -18.15 19.57 -11.73
N ILE A 590 -19.10 20.17 -12.45
CA ILE A 590 -18.88 21.35 -13.31
C ILE A 590 -20.01 22.36 -13.13
N VAL A 591 -19.75 23.62 -13.47
CA VAL A 591 -20.78 24.66 -13.51
C VAL A 591 -21.26 24.88 -14.95
N GLU A 592 -22.53 24.62 -15.19
CA GLU A 592 -23.19 24.97 -16.44
C GLU A 592 -24.35 25.96 -16.19
N ASN A 593 -24.38 27.04 -16.92
CA ASN A 593 -25.39 28.11 -16.76
C ASN A 593 -25.46 28.60 -15.30
N GLN A 594 -24.32 28.78 -14.67
CA GLN A 594 -24.16 29.19 -13.24
C GLN A 594 -24.76 28.22 -12.22
N VAL A 595 -25.10 26.97 -12.62
CA VAL A 595 -25.54 25.91 -11.69
C VAL A 595 -24.48 24.81 -11.64
N PHE A 596 -24.02 24.47 -10.44
CA PHE A 596 -23.08 23.37 -10.21
C PHE A 596 -23.82 22.03 -10.25
N LYS A 597 -23.32 21.09 -11.03
CA LYS A 597 -23.88 19.75 -11.22
C LYS A 597 -22.80 18.72 -11.60
N ASP A 598 -23.14 17.44 -11.54
CA ASP A 598 -22.34 16.29 -11.96
C ASP A 598 -22.28 16.10 -13.49
N GLY A 599 -22.11 17.21 -14.20
CA GLY A 599 -22.19 17.24 -15.68
C GLY A 599 -20.87 16.98 -16.40
N GLY A 600 -19.75 16.92 -15.69
CA GLY A 600 -18.43 16.59 -16.21
C GLY A 600 -18.15 15.09 -16.16
N GLU A 601 -17.09 14.62 -16.85
CA GLU A 601 -16.72 13.21 -16.90
C GLU A 601 -15.23 13.05 -17.18
N GLN A 602 -14.61 12.11 -16.45
CA GLN A 602 -13.31 11.52 -16.74
C GLN A 602 -13.51 10.05 -17.10
N ARG A 603 -12.92 9.62 -18.22
CA ARG A 603 -12.96 8.25 -18.71
C ARG A 603 -11.56 7.68 -18.84
N ASN A 604 -11.30 6.54 -18.20
CA ASN A 604 -10.04 5.83 -18.28
C ASN A 604 -10.27 4.45 -18.90
N ARG A 605 -9.57 4.16 -20.00
CA ARG A 605 -9.58 2.86 -20.69
C ARG A 605 -8.19 2.29 -20.64
N GLY A 606 -8.07 0.95 -20.54
CA GLY A 606 -6.76 0.37 -20.50
C GLY A 606 -6.69 -1.09 -20.88
N ILE A 607 -5.46 -1.50 -21.17
CA ILE A 607 -5.07 -2.91 -21.34
C ILE A 607 -3.98 -3.19 -20.32
N GLU A 608 -4.17 -4.25 -19.54
CA GLU A 608 -3.21 -4.69 -18.52
C GLU A 608 -2.79 -6.13 -18.79
N LEU A 609 -1.47 -6.34 -18.86
CA LEU A 609 -0.83 -7.64 -18.89
C LEU A 609 -0.04 -7.84 -17.59
N SER A 610 -0.28 -8.95 -16.89
CA SER A 610 0.50 -9.37 -15.73
C SER A 610 1.03 -10.79 -15.96
N VAL A 611 2.29 -11.04 -15.56
CA VAL A 611 2.97 -12.34 -15.65
C VAL A 611 3.75 -12.57 -14.37
N PHE A 612 3.68 -13.80 -13.84
CA PHE A 612 4.41 -14.20 -12.63
C PHE A 612 4.68 -15.72 -12.63
N GLY A 613 5.69 -16.13 -11.84
CA GLY A 613 6.00 -17.53 -11.63
C GLY A 613 7.42 -17.93 -12.02
N GLN A 614 7.65 -19.24 -12.19
CA GLN A 614 8.94 -19.86 -12.46
C GLN A 614 8.91 -20.63 -13.81
N PRO A 615 9.01 -19.93 -14.96
CA PRO A 615 8.90 -20.56 -16.28
C PRO A 615 9.95 -21.63 -16.57
N ALA A 616 11.08 -21.60 -15.87
CA ALA A 616 12.11 -22.62 -15.90
C ALA A 616 12.75 -22.72 -14.51
N GLN A 617 13.26 -23.90 -14.16
CA GLN A 617 13.91 -24.13 -12.87
C GLN A 617 15.00 -23.07 -12.60
N GLY A 618 14.89 -22.39 -11.45
CA GLY A 618 15.81 -21.35 -11.05
C GLY A 618 15.65 -20.01 -11.79
N VAL A 619 14.60 -19.84 -12.63
CA VAL A 619 14.30 -18.56 -13.30
C VAL A 619 12.91 -18.09 -12.88
N ARG A 620 12.82 -17.01 -12.13
CA ARG A 620 11.56 -16.40 -11.69
C ARG A 620 11.30 -15.11 -12.44
N LEU A 621 10.04 -14.89 -12.83
CA LEU A 621 9.56 -13.69 -13.49
C LEU A 621 8.42 -13.06 -12.70
N LEU A 622 8.42 -11.75 -12.61
CA LEU A 622 7.33 -10.96 -12.04
C LEU A 622 7.24 -9.63 -12.78
N GLY A 623 6.06 -9.27 -13.26
CA GLY A 623 5.85 -7.97 -13.84
C GLY A 623 4.69 -7.89 -14.80
N GLY A 624 4.66 -6.82 -15.58
CA GLY A 624 3.62 -6.59 -16.56
C GLY A 624 3.72 -5.23 -17.23
N VAL A 625 2.69 -4.93 -17.99
CA VAL A 625 2.56 -3.70 -18.75
C VAL A 625 1.12 -3.21 -18.65
N THR A 626 0.94 -1.92 -18.38
CA THR A 626 -0.33 -1.22 -18.47
C THR A 626 -0.25 -0.18 -19.58
N LEU A 627 -1.18 -0.27 -20.52
CA LEU A 627 -1.46 0.76 -21.52
C LEU A 627 -2.73 1.46 -21.12
N LEU A 628 -2.71 2.77 -20.96
CA LEU A 628 -3.82 3.56 -20.44
C LEU A 628 -4.15 4.72 -21.38
N ASP A 629 -5.42 4.83 -21.71
CA ASP A 629 -6.03 5.96 -22.42
C ASP A 629 -7.00 6.64 -21.45
N ALA A 630 -6.51 7.67 -20.76
CA ALA A 630 -7.27 8.44 -19.80
C ALA A 630 -7.58 9.81 -20.38
N GLU A 631 -8.84 10.23 -20.31
CA GLU A 631 -9.36 11.41 -20.99
C GLU A 631 -10.34 12.15 -20.08
N LEU A 632 -10.22 13.47 -20.02
CA LEU A 632 -11.23 14.37 -19.51
C LEU A 632 -12.27 14.57 -20.63
N THR A 633 -13.30 13.72 -20.67
CA THR A 633 -14.26 13.70 -21.79
C THR A 633 -15.21 14.87 -21.77
N LYS A 634 -15.47 15.42 -20.58
CA LYS A 634 -16.29 16.61 -20.42
C LYS A 634 -15.84 17.44 -19.23
N THR A 635 -15.47 18.70 -19.50
CA THR A 635 -14.96 19.64 -18.52
C THR A 635 -15.81 20.92 -18.49
N GLN A 636 -15.53 21.81 -17.52
CA GLN A 636 -16.23 23.09 -17.45
C GLN A 636 -15.95 23.93 -18.70
N ASN A 637 -17.00 24.36 -19.35
CA ASN A 637 -16.96 25.12 -20.62
C ASN A 637 -16.23 24.40 -21.77
N GLY A 638 -15.98 23.10 -21.69
CA GLY A 638 -15.23 22.33 -22.67
C GLY A 638 -13.77 22.71 -22.80
N GLN A 639 -13.19 23.40 -21.80
CA GLN A 639 -11.86 24.00 -21.88
C GLN A 639 -10.74 22.96 -22.00
N ASP A 640 -10.88 21.83 -21.31
CA ASP A 640 -9.89 20.75 -21.26
C ASP A 640 -10.46 19.43 -21.83
N ASP A 641 -11.54 19.50 -22.63
CA ASP A 641 -12.13 18.31 -23.24
C ASP A 641 -11.14 17.61 -24.18
N GLY A 642 -10.98 16.30 -24.03
CA GLY A 642 -10.05 15.48 -24.77
C GLY A 642 -8.62 15.45 -24.19
N ASN A 643 -8.33 16.23 -23.15
CA ASN A 643 -7.02 16.25 -22.49
C ASN A 643 -6.83 15.10 -21.52
N GLU A 644 -5.57 14.76 -21.26
CA GLU A 644 -5.17 13.76 -20.28
C GLU A 644 -5.24 14.33 -18.85
N PRO A 645 -5.72 13.56 -17.87
CA PRO A 645 -5.70 13.96 -16.46
C PRO A 645 -4.26 14.12 -15.93
N ILE A 646 -4.09 15.00 -14.93
CA ILE A 646 -2.79 15.24 -14.30
C ILE A 646 -2.19 13.94 -13.76
N GLY A 647 -0.91 13.72 -14.09
CA GLY A 647 -0.11 12.64 -13.53
C GLY A 647 -0.49 11.23 -13.99
N VAL A 648 -1.14 11.08 -15.14
CA VAL A 648 -1.54 9.78 -15.68
C VAL A 648 -0.69 9.45 -16.92
N PRO A 649 0.27 8.49 -16.80
CA PRO A 649 1.08 8.08 -17.96
C PRO A 649 0.32 7.11 -18.85
N LYS A 650 0.49 7.22 -20.18
CA LYS A 650 -0.10 6.28 -21.15
C LYS A 650 0.45 4.87 -21.08
N THR A 651 1.68 4.71 -20.60
CA THR A 651 2.34 3.40 -20.53
C THR A 651 3.14 3.29 -19.25
N GLN A 652 2.94 2.20 -18.54
CA GLN A 652 3.76 1.77 -17.42
C GLN A 652 4.20 0.32 -17.64
N ALA A 653 5.44 0.00 -17.31
CA ALA A 653 5.94 -1.37 -17.37
C ALA A 653 6.90 -1.61 -16.20
N ASN A 654 6.68 -2.70 -15.49
CA ASN A 654 7.53 -3.17 -14.41
C ASN A 654 7.84 -4.63 -14.71
N ILE A 655 9.11 -4.94 -14.94
CA ILE A 655 9.54 -6.30 -15.28
C ILE A 655 10.73 -6.64 -14.39
N GLY A 656 10.55 -7.63 -13.52
CA GLY A 656 11.55 -8.21 -12.65
C GLY A 656 11.89 -9.65 -13.04
N GLY A 657 13.15 -10.03 -12.87
CA GLY A 657 13.62 -11.38 -13.05
C GLY A 657 14.62 -11.77 -11.97
N GLU A 658 14.57 -13.03 -11.56
CA GLU A 658 15.56 -13.66 -10.70
C GLU A 658 16.13 -14.89 -11.40
N TRP A 659 17.40 -15.14 -11.17
CA TRP A 659 18.10 -16.28 -11.76
C TRP A 659 19.04 -16.92 -10.74
N ASP A 660 18.78 -18.18 -10.43
CA ASP A 660 19.66 -18.99 -9.61
C ASP A 660 20.85 -19.44 -10.47
N VAL A 661 22.05 -19.03 -10.06
CA VAL A 661 23.24 -19.21 -10.87
C VAL A 661 23.66 -20.70 -10.89
N PRO A 662 23.65 -21.39 -12.03
CA PRO A 662 24.06 -22.78 -12.10
C PRO A 662 25.51 -22.98 -11.64
N GLY A 663 25.73 -23.96 -10.75
CA GLY A 663 27.05 -24.25 -10.20
C GLY A 663 27.49 -23.35 -9.04
N LEU A 664 26.71 -22.34 -8.66
CA LEU A 664 26.93 -21.52 -7.47
C LEU A 664 25.73 -21.69 -6.52
N ASN A 665 25.73 -22.78 -5.75
CA ASN A 665 24.62 -23.10 -4.86
C ASN A 665 24.29 -21.95 -3.93
N GLY A 666 23.01 -21.60 -3.84
CA GLY A 666 22.49 -20.53 -2.98
C GLY A 666 22.65 -19.13 -3.54
N VAL A 667 23.27 -18.93 -4.72
CA VAL A 667 23.42 -17.61 -5.34
C VAL A 667 22.29 -17.34 -6.33
N THR A 668 21.54 -16.27 -6.10
CA THR A 668 20.51 -15.74 -7.00
C THR A 668 20.86 -14.32 -7.42
N LEU A 669 20.81 -14.04 -8.71
CA LEU A 669 20.90 -12.68 -9.26
C LEU A 669 19.50 -12.16 -9.52
N THR A 670 19.30 -10.86 -9.27
CA THR A 670 18.00 -10.20 -9.46
C THR A 670 18.14 -8.96 -10.32
N SER A 671 17.14 -8.68 -11.15
CA SER A 671 17.05 -7.46 -11.92
C SER A 671 15.62 -6.97 -11.99
N ARG A 672 15.42 -5.64 -12.05
CA ARG A 672 14.12 -5.03 -12.28
C ARG A 672 14.27 -3.80 -13.16
N VAL A 673 13.43 -3.73 -14.20
CA VAL A 673 13.28 -2.55 -15.06
C VAL A 673 11.91 -1.94 -14.80
N ILE A 674 11.90 -0.64 -14.55
CA ILE A 674 10.67 0.16 -14.38
C ILE A 674 10.67 1.24 -15.45
N TYR A 675 9.61 1.30 -16.24
CA TYR A 675 9.36 2.32 -17.25
C TYR A 675 8.05 3.06 -16.95
N THR A 676 8.08 4.38 -17.03
CA THR A 676 6.90 5.24 -16.98
C THR A 676 6.97 6.24 -18.13
N ALA A 677 5.92 6.32 -18.94
CA ALA A 677 5.79 7.29 -20.02
C ALA A 677 5.68 8.72 -19.46
N SER A 678 5.76 9.70 -20.34
CA SER A 678 5.53 11.11 -19.98
C SER A 678 4.15 11.32 -19.36
N GLN A 679 4.00 12.38 -18.57
CA GLN A 679 2.79 12.73 -17.86
C GLN A 679 2.61 14.25 -17.90
N TYR A 680 1.37 14.70 -17.89
CA TYR A 680 1.08 16.13 -17.79
C TYR A 680 0.91 16.58 -16.34
N ALA A 681 1.44 17.76 -16.02
CA ALA A 681 1.34 18.40 -14.72
C ALA A 681 0.19 19.42 -14.64
N ASN A 682 -0.61 19.58 -15.71
CA ASN A 682 -1.82 20.40 -15.71
C ASN A 682 -2.86 19.85 -16.71
N ASN A 683 -4.14 20.14 -16.45
CA ASN A 683 -5.23 19.66 -17.30
C ASN A 683 -5.21 20.26 -18.74
N ALA A 684 -4.59 21.42 -18.93
CA ALA A 684 -4.41 22.01 -20.26
C ALA A 684 -3.36 21.27 -21.12
N ASN A 685 -2.70 20.25 -20.59
CA ASN A 685 -1.65 19.45 -21.22
C ASN A 685 -0.49 20.28 -21.80
N SER A 686 -0.19 21.42 -21.16
CA SER A 686 0.90 22.32 -21.56
C SER A 686 2.17 22.16 -20.74
N LEU A 687 2.12 21.46 -19.61
CA LEU A 687 3.26 21.16 -18.73
C LEU A 687 3.49 19.65 -18.71
N GLU A 688 4.49 19.18 -19.42
CA GLU A 688 4.79 17.75 -19.56
C GLU A 688 6.10 17.39 -18.86
N ILE A 689 6.10 16.36 -18.00
CA ILE A 689 7.32 15.73 -17.48
C ILE A 689 7.73 14.56 -18.37
N PRO A 690 9.04 14.40 -18.67
CA PRO A 690 9.52 13.37 -19.59
C PRO A 690 9.34 11.95 -19.05
N SER A 691 9.26 10.99 -19.96
CA SER A 691 9.34 9.57 -19.62
C SER A 691 10.67 9.19 -18.98
N TRP A 692 10.65 8.15 -18.15
CA TRP A 692 11.87 7.65 -17.52
C TRP A 692 11.91 6.12 -17.49
N THR A 693 13.13 5.61 -17.39
CA THR A 693 13.41 4.19 -17.17
C THR A 693 14.43 4.07 -16.05
N ARG A 694 14.18 3.16 -15.12
CA ARG A 694 15.09 2.80 -14.01
C ARG A 694 15.44 1.33 -14.09
N LEU A 695 16.71 1.02 -13.86
CA LEU A 695 17.22 -0.34 -13.70
C LEU A 695 17.69 -0.53 -12.26
N ASP A 696 17.22 -1.59 -11.63
CA ASP A 696 17.67 -2.06 -10.33
C ASP A 696 18.31 -3.44 -10.49
N LEU A 697 19.43 -3.68 -9.82
CA LEU A 697 20.14 -4.95 -9.81
C LEU A 697 20.39 -5.41 -8.39
N GLY A 698 20.40 -6.73 -8.18
CA GLY A 698 20.71 -7.29 -6.87
C GLY A 698 21.27 -8.70 -6.95
N ALA A 699 21.71 -9.19 -5.79
CA ALA A 699 22.17 -10.54 -5.59
C ALA A 699 21.77 -11.02 -4.19
N ARG A 700 21.42 -12.28 -4.07
CA ARG A 700 21.14 -12.98 -2.82
C ARG A 700 22.04 -14.19 -2.72
N TYR A 701 22.56 -14.46 -1.52
CA TYR A 701 23.35 -15.67 -1.22
C TYR A 701 22.84 -16.31 0.06
N GLY A 702 22.18 -17.47 -0.09
CA GLY A 702 21.71 -18.30 1.01
C GLY A 702 22.67 -19.43 1.29
N PHE A 703 23.02 -19.65 2.56
CA PHE A 703 23.91 -20.74 3.01
C PHE A 703 23.62 -21.09 4.48
N LYS A 704 24.13 -22.24 4.93
CA LYS A 704 24.00 -22.68 6.33
C LYS A 704 25.30 -22.52 7.11
N VAL A 705 25.20 -22.07 8.35
CA VAL A 705 26.29 -22.03 9.34
C VAL A 705 25.78 -22.72 10.60
N ASP A 706 26.39 -23.84 10.98
CA ASP A 706 25.96 -24.61 12.16
C ASP A 706 24.42 -24.87 12.19
N GLU A 707 23.88 -25.35 11.06
CA GLU A 707 22.45 -25.66 10.83
C GLU A 707 21.52 -24.43 10.78
N ARG A 708 22.04 -23.21 10.95
CA ARG A 708 21.26 -21.97 10.83
C ARG A 708 21.28 -21.46 9.41
N ASP A 709 20.12 -21.05 8.92
CA ASP A 709 19.99 -20.42 7.61
C ASP A 709 20.47 -18.98 7.67
N VAL A 710 21.43 -18.66 6.81
CA VAL A 710 21.98 -17.30 6.66
C VAL A 710 21.70 -16.82 5.24
N THR A 711 21.14 -15.64 5.11
CA THR A 711 20.91 -15.00 3.81
C THR A 711 21.58 -13.64 3.78
N LEU A 712 22.50 -13.47 2.83
CA LEU A 712 23.10 -12.18 2.49
C LEU A 712 22.40 -11.61 1.26
N ARG A 713 22.10 -10.32 1.29
CA ARG A 713 21.49 -9.60 0.16
C ARG A 713 22.26 -8.34 -0.15
N ALA A 714 22.44 -8.06 -1.42
CA ALA A 714 23.01 -6.81 -1.92
C ALA A 714 22.13 -6.30 -3.05
N ARG A 715 21.89 -4.99 -3.10
CA ARG A 715 21.05 -4.36 -4.12
C ARG A 715 21.55 -2.98 -4.47
N VAL A 716 21.37 -2.61 -5.73
CA VAL A 716 21.60 -1.25 -6.25
C VAL A 716 20.33 -0.82 -6.96
N ASP A 717 19.63 0.15 -6.40
CA ASP A 717 18.52 0.82 -7.05
C ASP A 717 19.04 1.96 -7.91
N ASN A 718 18.36 2.22 -9.05
CA ASN A 718 18.78 3.25 -10.01
C ASN A 718 20.26 3.13 -10.41
N VAL A 719 20.65 1.96 -10.91
CA VAL A 719 22.05 1.62 -11.28
C VAL A 719 22.69 2.68 -12.17
N THR A 720 21.92 3.24 -13.10
CA THR A 720 22.39 4.26 -14.04
C THR A 720 22.61 5.62 -13.39
N GLY A 721 22.12 5.84 -12.15
CA GLY A 721 22.21 7.13 -11.46
C GLY A 721 21.47 8.25 -12.19
N ARG A 722 20.34 7.94 -12.82
CA ARG A 722 19.55 8.93 -13.56
C ARG A 722 18.77 9.83 -12.60
N ASP A 723 18.81 11.13 -12.87
CA ASP A 723 17.95 12.13 -12.23
C ASP A 723 16.70 12.32 -13.09
N TYR A 724 15.51 12.27 -12.47
CA TYR A 724 14.23 12.33 -13.20
C TYR A 724 13.09 12.74 -12.30
N TRP A 725 12.08 13.40 -12.84
CA TRP A 725 10.80 13.58 -12.18
C TRP A 725 10.01 12.27 -12.26
N ALA A 726 9.83 11.61 -11.13
CA ALA A 726 9.18 10.30 -11.07
C ALA A 726 7.67 10.39 -11.32
N SER A 727 7.05 11.46 -10.83
CA SER A 727 5.62 11.67 -10.96
C SER A 727 5.24 13.13 -10.78
N THR A 728 4.01 13.47 -11.12
CA THR A 728 3.39 14.75 -10.80
C THR A 728 2.02 14.53 -10.17
N GLY A 729 1.63 15.44 -9.26
CA GLY A 729 0.39 15.32 -8.50
C GLY A 729 0.39 14.11 -7.54
N GLY A 730 -0.63 14.01 -6.79
CA GLY A 730 -0.91 12.93 -5.83
C GLY A 730 -2.31 13.13 -5.30
N TYR A 731 -2.69 14.38 -5.07
CA TYR A 731 -4.05 14.79 -4.80
C TYR A 731 -4.70 15.35 -6.08
N PRO A 732 -6.02 15.21 -6.27
CA PRO A 732 -6.72 15.76 -7.41
C PRO A 732 -6.45 17.25 -7.61
N GLY A 733 -6.13 17.64 -8.85
CA GLY A 733 -5.81 19.02 -9.21
C GLY A 733 -4.44 19.55 -8.78
N SER A 734 -3.66 18.76 -8.05
CA SER A 734 -2.29 19.14 -7.66
C SER A 734 -1.31 18.87 -8.79
N ASN A 735 -0.32 19.75 -8.96
CA ASN A 735 0.67 19.71 -10.04
C ASN A 735 2.13 19.67 -9.56
N TYR A 736 2.38 19.41 -8.27
CA TYR A 736 3.74 19.35 -7.76
C TYR A 736 4.50 18.13 -8.31
N LEU A 737 5.77 18.34 -8.55
CA LEU A 737 6.71 17.36 -9.08
C LEU A 737 7.37 16.58 -7.93
N VAL A 738 7.52 15.28 -8.11
CA VAL A 738 8.19 14.38 -7.18
C VAL A 738 9.49 13.89 -7.80
N LEU A 739 10.62 14.18 -7.18
CA LEU A 739 11.92 13.75 -7.68
C LEU A 739 12.09 12.24 -7.49
N GLY A 740 12.68 11.57 -8.48
CA GLY A 740 13.02 10.14 -8.42
C GLY A 740 14.10 9.87 -7.38
N ALA A 741 14.10 8.66 -6.80
CA ALA A 741 15.12 8.27 -5.84
C ALA A 741 16.51 8.22 -6.47
N PRO A 742 17.57 8.66 -5.76
CA PRO A 742 18.93 8.58 -6.21
C PRO A 742 19.42 7.13 -6.30
N ARG A 743 20.60 6.91 -6.87
CA ARG A 743 21.25 5.60 -6.82
C ARG A 743 21.55 5.22 -5.37
N THR A 744 20.96 4.10 -4.95
CA THR A 744 21.05 3.61 -3.56
C THR A 744 21.67 2.22 -3.55
N PHE A 745 22.72 2.03 -2.74
CA PHE A 745 23.31 0.73 -2.46
C PHE A 745 22.77 0.24 -1.13
N SER A 746 22.27 -0.99 -1.09
CA SER A 746 21.75 -1.62 0.12
C SER A 746 22.39 -3.00 0.30
N VAL A 747 22.77 -3.33 1.53
CA VAL A 747 23.22 -4.66 1.90
C VAL A 747 22.49 -5.10 3.16
N SER A 748 22.19 -6.40 3.27
CA SER A 748 21.64 -6.96 4.53
C SER A 748 22.08 -8.40 4.74
N ALA A 749 22.06 -8.79 6.01
CA ALA A 749 22.25 -10.17 6.45
C ALA A 749 21.10 -10.56 7.37
N SER A 750 20.48 -11.71 7.09
CA SER A 750 19.45 -12.32 7.95
C SER A 750 19.94 -13.67 8.43
N VAL A 751 19.67 -13.99 9.68
CA VAL A 751 20.01 -15.29 10.31
C VAL A 751 18.76 -15.84 10.98
N ASP A 752 18.42 -17.08 10.67
CA ASP A 752 17.33 -17.84 11.30
C ASP A 752 17.93 -18.82 12.33
N PHE A 753 17.40 -18.78 13.57
CA PHE A 753 17.89 -19.54 14.73
C PHE A 753 16.91 -20.64 15.12
#